data_9649bf91b98c018f9d6b9915be55d0a6
#
_entry.id   9649bf91b98c018f9d6b9915be55d0a6
#
_cell.length_a   1.000
_cell.length_b   1.000
_cell.length_c   1.000
_cell.angle_alpha   90.00
_cell.angle_beta   90.00
_cell.angle_gamma   90.00
#
_symmetry.space_group_name_H-M   'P 1'
#
loop_
_entity.id
_entity.type
_entity.pdbx_description
1 polymer ?
#
loop_
_entity_poly.entity_id
_entity_poly.type
_entity_poly.pdbx_seq_one_letter_code
_entity_poly.pdbx_strand_id
1 'polypeptide(L)'
;MNINKFTQKSLEAVNNCEKLAYQYGSPEIDQEHFLYSLLTIEDSLILKLIEKMEVNKEAFLSQVQQAVEKKPKVSGGQTYISKSLNQVLVSAEDEAKAMGDEYVSVEHLFLSLMKYPNTEIKKLFQAYGITRERFLQALSTVRGNQKVVSDNPEATYETLEKYGYDLVERAKQQKLDPVIGRDSEIRNVVRILSRKTKNNPVLIGEPGVCKTAVVEGLAQRIVKGDVPDSLKDKKLFALDMGSLVAGAKYRGEFEERLKAVLEEIKASDGQILLFIDELHTIVGAGKTDGAMDAGNLLKPMLARGELHCIGATTLNEYRQYIEKDAALERRFQPVMVDEPTVEDTISILRGLKDRYEVYHGVKIADSALVSAAVLSNRYITDRFLPDKAIDLVDEACAMIKTELDSLPADLDEVQRKIMQLEIEEAALKKETDRLSVERLENLQKELAELREEFKSKKASWDQEKSAVERVSKLKEEIESLNNEIQIAQRNYDLNKAAELQYGKLPELQRQLEEAEESAKKRESSMVHESVTDDEIATIISRWTGIPVAKLTESERNKTLNLDKELHKRVVGQDEGVEKVTEAIIRSKAGIKDPTKPIGSFMFLGPTGVGKTELAKALAASLFDNEQNMVRIDMSEYMEKYSVSRLIGAPPGYVGYEEGGQLTEAVRRKPYSVVLFDEIEKAHPDVFNVLLQVLDDGHITDSQGRTVDFKNTILIMTSNIGSQYLLEGIDENGNIKTDAETMVMNDLRSHFRPEFLNRLDEIIMFKPLTKDNIGGIIELMLADVNKRLEDKELSIHLTDAAKSYVIEHGYEPAYGARPLKRYLTKHVDTLAARMILSGEVYPQDTIVIDEQGGELIASVEHRQ
;
A
#
# COMPACT_ATOMS: atom_id res chain seq x y z
N MET A 1 17.18 -24.23 -51.37
CA MET A 1 16.82 -23.42 -50.24
C MET A 1 16.67 -24.31 -49.01
N ASN A 2 17.49 -24.13 -48.00
CA ASN A 2 17.43 -24.94 -46.77
C ASN A 2 16.63 -24.18 -45.71
N ILE A 3 15.34 -24.44 -45.62
CA ILE A 3 14.38 -23.77 -44.73
C ILE A 3 14.80 -23.86 -43.27
N ASN A 4 15.54 -24.90 -42.87
CA ASN A 4 16.02 -25.06 -41.49
C ASN A 4 17.10 -24.06 -41.08
N LYS A 5 17.60 -23.27 -42.02
CA LYS A 5 18.57 -22.20 -41.76
C LYS A 5 17.95 -20.80 -41.67
N PHE A 6 16.65 -20.69 -41.74
CA PHE A 6 15.97 -19.43 -41.66
C PHE A 6 15.58 -19.14 -40.21
N THR A 7 15.72 -17.92 -39.77
CA THR A 7 15.24 -17.48 -38.47
C THR A 7 13.71 -17.53 -38.40
N GLN A 8 13.14 -17.57 -37.19
CA GLN A 8 11.69 -17.64 -36.99
C GLN A 8 10.96 -16.47 -37.68
N LYS A 9 11.46 -15.24 -37.59
CA LYS A 9 10.88 -14.07 -38.25
C LYS A 9 11.05 -14.13 -39.78
N SER A 10 12.16 -14.68 -40.26
CA SER A 10 12.35 -14.89 -41.71
C SER A 10 11.34 -15.90 -42.26
N LEU A 11 11.08 -16.99 -41.56
CA LEU A 11 10.05 -17.97 -41.91
C LEU A 11 8.64 -17.36 -41.86
N GLU A 12 8.37 -16.54 -40.82
CA GLU A 12 7.11 -15.81 -40.68
C GLU A 12 6.88 -14.86 -41.86
N ALA A 13 7.91 -14.09 -42.25
CA ALA A 13 7.83 -13.17 -43.40
C ALA A 13 7.54 -13.93 -44.70
N VAL A 14 8.17 -15.08 -44.94
CA VAL A 14 7.93 -15.91 -46.14
C VAL A 14 6.51 -16.50 -46.14
N ASN A 15 6.04 -17.01 -44.99
CA ASN A 15 4.69 -17.59 -44.84
C ASN A 15 3.59 -16.54 -44.99
N ASN A 16 3.81 -15.32 -44.48
CA ASN A 16 2.84 -14.21 -44.63
C ASN A 16 2.69 -13.74 -46.06
N CYS A 17 3.70 -13.91 -46.93
CA CYS A 17 3.58 -13.61 -48.37
C CYS A 17 2.46 -14.41 -49.05
N GLU A 18 2.30 -15.68 -48.70
CA GLU A 18 1.24 -16.54 -49.26
C GLU A 18 -0.13 -16.04 -48.80
N LYS A 19 -0.27 -15.70 -47.53
CA LYS A 19 -1.51 -15.10 -46.97
C LYS A 19 -1.85 -13.77 -47.66
N LEU A 20 -0.86 -12.90 -47.85
CA LEU A 20 -1.03 -11.62 -48.53
C LEU A 20 -1.44 -11.79 -49.99
N ALA A 21 -0.77 -12.68 -50.74
CA ALA A 21 -1.13 -12.98 -52.13
C ALA A 21 -2.57 -13.48 -52.23
N TYR A 22 -3.00 -14.35 -51.31
CA TYR A 22 -4.39 -14.81 -51.28
C TYR A 22 -5.36 -13.67 -50.92
N GLN A 23 -5.03 -12.84 -49.92
CA GLN A 23 -5.85 -11.71 -49.45
C GLN A 23 -6.08 -10.67 -50.56
N TYR A 24 -5.04 -10.38 -51.36
CA TYR A 24 -5.11 -9.44 -52.49
C TYR A 24 -5.53 -10.07 -53.80
N GLY A 25 -5.77 -11.39 -53.82
CA GLY A 25 -6.20 -12.13 -55.03
C GLY A 25 -5.13 -12.22 -56.11
N SER A 26 -3.85 -12.22 -55.73
CA SER A 26 -2.72 -12.29 -56.65
C SER A 26 -2.36 -13.74 -56.95
N PRO A 27 -2.29 -14.19 -58.25
CA PRO A 27 -1.92 -15.54 -58.64
C PRO A 27 -0.43 -15.81 -58.45
N GLU A 28 0.39 -14.75 -58.37
CA GLU A 28 1.85 -14.84 -58.28
C GLU A 28 2.33 -14.11 -57.02
N ILE A 29 3.08 -14.77 -56.15
CA ILE A 29 3.76 -14.19 -55.01
C ILE A 29 5.05 -13.54 -55.51
N ASP A 30 5.11 -12.22 -55.50
CA ASP A 30 6.27 -11.47 -56.03
C ASP A 30 6.91 -10.61 -54.93
N GLN A 31 7.98 -9.90 -55.28
CA GLN A 31 8.83 -9.13 -54.37
C GLN A 31 8.06 -8.06 -53.60
N GLU A 32 6.97 -7.49 -54.15
CA GLU A 32 6.16 -6.49 -53.46
C GLU A 32 5.42 -7.10 -52.28
N HIS A 33 4.84 -8.31 -52.41
CA HIS A 33 4.22 -9.03 -51.30
C HIS A 33 5.25 -9.34 -50.23
N PHE A 34 6.48 -9.71 -50.65
CA PHE A 34 7.56 -10.05 -49.76
C PHE A 34 8.06 -8.82 -48.98
N LEU A 35 8.26 -7.67 -49.67
CA LEU A 35 8.65 -6.44 -49.00
C LEU A 35 7.56 -6.00 -48.04
N TYR A 36 6.29 -6.05 -48.42
CA TYR A 36 5.18 -5.70 -47.54
C TYR A 36 5.13 -6.60 -46.30
N SER A 37 5.34 -7.90 -46.46
CA SER A 37 5.45 -8.86 -45.39
C SER A 37 6.58 -8.51 -44.40
N LEU A 38 7.81 -8.28 -44.94
CA LEU A 38 8.95 -7.89 -44.11
C LEU A 38 8.72 -6.62 -43.28
N LEU A 39 7.88 -5.69 -43.79
CA LEU A 39 7.55 -4.46 -43.10
C LEU A 39 6.41 -4.61 -42.09
N THR A 40 5.55 -5.60 -42.23
CA THR A 40 4.32 -5.75 -41.43
C THR A 40 4.35 -6.90 -40.43
N ILE A 41 5.43 -7.68 -40.35
CA ILE A 41 5.61 -8.65 -39.27
C ILE A 41 5.71 -7.93 -37.94
N GLU A 42 5.25 -8.57 -36.88
CA GLU A 42 5.30 -8.03 -35.51
C GLU A 42 6.75 -7.67 -35.10
N ASP A 43 6.96 -6.45 -34.62
CA ASP A 43 8.27 -5.91 -34.27
C ASP A 43 9.30 -5.99 -35.41
N SER A 44 8.90 -5.49 -36.63
CA SER A 44 9.74 -5.55 -37.81
C SER A 44 11.06 -4.79 -37.66
N LEU A 45 12.19 -5.52 -37.69
CA LEU A 45 13.54 -4.95 -37.74
C LEU A 45 13.72 -4.08 -39.00
N ILE A 46 13.18 -4.50 -40.17
CA ILE A 46 13.33 -3.73 -41.41
C ILE A 46 12.65 -2.37 -41.30
N LEU A 47 11.46 -2.31 -40.69
CA LEU A 47 10.75 -1.03 -40.48
C LEU A 47 11.53 -0.09 -39.56
N LYS A 48 12.13 -0.61 -38.50
CA LYS A 48 13.01 0.14 -37.59
C LYS A 48 14.27 0.68 -38.31
N LEU A 49 14.89 -0.15 -39.13
CA LEU A 49 16.07 0.26 -39.91
C LEU A 49 15.74 1.37 -40.93
N ILE A 50 14.56 1.30 -41.57
CA ILE A 50 14.06 2.34 -42.47
C ILE A 50 13.85 3.65 -41.74
N GLU A 51 13.31 3.62 -40.53
CA GLU A 51 13.15 4.79 -39.66
C GLU A 51 14.53 5.39 -39.28
N LYS A 52 15.50 4.56 -38.89
CA LYS A 52 16.89 5.00 -38.59
C LYS A 52 17.62 5.59 -39.82
N MET A 53 17.18 5.24 -41.01
CA MET A 53 17.67 5.89 -42.24
C MET A 53 16.96 7.24 -42.52
N GLU A 54 16.17 7.76 -41.58
CA GLU A 54 15.41 9.01 -41.74
C GLU A 54 14.39 8.99 -42.89
N VAL A 55 13.88 7.81 -43.21
CA VAL A 55 12.79 7.60 -44.18
C VAL A 55 11.46 7.57 -43.46
N ASN A 56 10.47 8.33 -43.97
CA ASN A 56 9.13 8.32 -43.39
C ASN A 56 8.48 6.94 -43.59
N LYS A 57 8.41 6.18 -42.49
CA LYS A 57 7.95 4.80 -42.44
C LYS A 57 6.49 4.61 -42.93
N GLU A 58 5.61 5.56 -42.57
CA GLU A 58 4.17 5.47 -42.94
C GLU A 58 3.97 5.72 -44.44
N ALA A 59 4.65 6.73 -44.98
CA ALA A 59 4.61 7.00 -46.42
C ALA A 59 5.21 5.86 -47.22
N PHE A 60 6.34 5.27 -46.79
CA PHE A 60 6.95 4.14 -47.46
C PHE A 60 6.07 2.92 -47.42
N LEU A 61 5.51 2.53 -46.26
CA LEU A 61 4.61 1.42 -46.11
C LEU A 61 3.36 1.57 -46.97
N SER A 62 2.75 2.75 -47.01
CA SER A 62 1.60 3.05 -47.87
C SER A 62 1.90 2.86 -49.36
N GLN A 63 3.08 3.30 -49.80
CA GLN A 63 3.46 3.09 -51.22
C GLN A 63 3.75 1.61 -51.56
N VAL A 64 4.36 0.85 -50.63
CA VAL A 64 4.55 -0.59 -50.82
C VAL A 64 3.21 -1.29 -50.87
N GLN A 65 2.26 -0.91 -50.02
CA GLN A 65 0.90 -1.44 -50.06
C GLN A 65 0.22 -1.14 -51.39
N GLN A 66 0.31 0.07 -51.91
CA GLN A 66 -0.24 0.43 -53.23
C GLN A 66 0.42 -0.36 -54.35
N ALA A 67 1.70 -0.71 -54.25
CA ALA A 67 2.37 -1.55 -55.24
C ALA A 67 1.83 -2.99 -55.22
N VAL A 68 1.50 -3.53 -54.06
CA VAL A 68 0.82 -4.83 -53.92
C VAL A 68 -0.58 -4.78 -54.52
N GLU A 69 -1.36 -3.72 -54.24
CA GLU A 69 -2.75 -3.58 -54.74
C GLU A 69 -2.85 -3.46 -56.26
N LYS A 70 -1.81 -2.95 -56.92
CA LYS A 70 -1.72 -2.80 -58.40
C LYS A 70 -1.42 -4.11 -59.12
N LYS A 71 -1.07 -5.18 -58.42
CA LYS A 71 -0.81 -6.49 -59.01
C LYS A 71 -2.06 -7.08 -59.67
N PRO A 72 -1.92 -7.88 -60.76
CA PRO A 72 -3.05 -8.56 -61.39
C PRO A 72 -3.82 -9.42 -60.40
N LYS A 73 -5.17 -9.30 -60.39
CA LYS A 73 -6.04 -10.07 -59.52
C LYS A 73 -6.73 -11.17 -60.32
N VAL A 74 -6.73 -12.40 -59.82
CA VAL A 74 -7.40 -13.56 -60.43
C VAL A 74 -8.20 -14.28 -59.34
N SER A 75 -9.46 -14.58 -59.65
CA SER A 75 -10.32 -15.34 -58.74
C SER A 75 -10.18 -16.84 -59.00
N GLY A 76 -9.61 -17.60 -58.05
CA GLY A 76 -9.53 -19.06 -58.06
C GLY A 76 -8.38 -19.63 -58.90
N GLY A 77 -7.20 -19.77 -58.27
CA GLY A 77 -6.04 -20.48 -58.87
C GLY A 77 -5.04 -20.82 -57.74
N GLN A 78 -4.13 -21.77 -57.99
CA GLN A 78 -2.99 -22.03 -57.12
C GLN A 78 -2.02 -20.84 -57.18
N THR A 79 -1.59 -20.31 -56.05
CA THR A 79 -0.55 -19.29 -55.98
C THR A 79 0.83 -19.92 -56.22
N TYR A 80 1.69 -19.28 -56.99
CA TYR A 80 3.07 -19.70 -57.20
C TYR A 80 4.07 -18.58 -56.95
N ILE A 81 5.26 -18.95 -56.53
CA ILE A 81 6.34 -17.99 -56.26
C ILE A 81 6.98 -17.52 -57.56
N SER A 82 7.13 -16.20 -57.75
CA SER A 82 7.77 -15.62 -58.94
C SER A 82 9.26 -16.04 -59.03
N LYS A 83 9.77 -16.07 -60.26
CA LYS A 83 11.21 -16.36 -60.48
C LYS A 83 12.10 -15.32 -59.81
N SER A 84 11.65 -14.06 -59.79
CA SER A 84 12.33 -12.93 -59.17
C SER A 84 12.42 -13.08 -57.67
N LEU A 85 11.32 -13.46 -56.99
CA LEU A 85 11.30 -13.70 -55.55
C LEU A 85 12.10 -14.96 -55.16
N ASN A 86 12.01 -16.04 -55.94
CA ASN A 86 12.81 -17.23 -55.68
C ASN A 86 14.32 -16.95 -55.77
N GLN A 87 14.76 -16.09 -56.68
CA GLN A 87 16.15 -15.64 -56.75
C GLN A 87 16.58 -14.89 -55.48
N VAL A 88 15.73 -13.99 -54.95
CA VAL A 88 15.98 -13.26 -53.70
C VAL A 88 16.13 -14.24 -52.53
N LEU A 89 15.23 -15.21 -52.38
CA LEU A 89 15.26 -16.16 -51.27
C LEU A 89 16.50 -17.08 -51.34
N VAL A 90 16.93 -17.50 -52.52
CA VAL A 90 18.16 -18.32 -52.67
C VAL A 90 19.42 -17.47 -52.41
N SER A 91 19.47 -16.23 -52.90
CA SER A 91 20.63 -15.36 -52.73
C SER A 91 20.82 -14.87 -51.30
N ALA A 92 19.77 -14.90 -50.46
CA ALA A 92 19.88 -14.53 -49.05
C ALA A 92 20.82 -15.45 -48.24
N GLU A 93 20.95 -16.72 -48.62
CA GLU A 93 21.93 -17.64 -48.05
C GLU A 93 23.40 -17.21 -48.34
N ASP A 94 23.63 -16.58 -49.48
CA ASP A 94 24.96 -16.06 -49.83
C ASP A 94 25.28 -14.77 -49.06
N GLU A 95 24.26 -13.91 -48.85
CA GLU A 95 24.43 -12.70 -48.01
C GLU A 95 24.73 -13.08 -46.54
N ALA A 96 24.05 -14.09 -45.99
CA ALA A 96 24.33 -14.60 -44.64
C ALA A 96 25.75 -15.15 -44.50
N LYS A 97 26.20 -15.96 -45.48
CA LYS A 97 27.60 -16.46 -45.51
C LYS A 97 28.64 -15.34 -45.64
N ALA A 98 28.33 -14.31 -46.47
CA ALA A 98 29.24 -13.18 -46.63
C ALA A 98 29.40 -12.36 -45.34
N MET A 99 28.36 -12.34 -44.49
CA MET A 99 28.40 -11.71 -43.16
C MET A 99 28.93 -12.62 -42.05
N GLY A 100 29.17 -13.90 -42.36
CA GLY A 100 29.70 -14.89 -41.42
C GLY A 100 28.64 -15.44 -40.46
N ASP A 101 27.37 -15.40 -40.85
CA ASP A 101 26.21 -15.82 -40.09
C ASP A 101 25.80 -17.25 -40.40
N GLU A 102 25.26 -17.96 -39.40
CA GLU A 102 24.83 -19.36 -39.53
C GLU A 102 23.40 -19.47 -40.02
N TYR A 103 22.56 -18.49 -39.70
CA TYR A 103 21.14 -18.42 -40.07
C TYR A 103 20.84 -17.25 -40.99
N VAL A 104 19.80 -17.40 -41.82
CA VAL A 104 19.29 -16.36 -42.70
C VAL A 104 18.20 -15.57 -41.96
N SER A 105 18.51 -14.37 -41.58
CA SER A 105 17.58 -13.43 -40.88
C SER A 105 16.94 -12.44 -41.86
N VAL A 106 15.99 -11.66 -41.37
CA VAL A 106 15.22 -10.67 -42.16
C VAL A 106 16.11 -9.66 -42.88
N GLU A 107 17.23 -9.24 -42.25
CA GLU A 107 18.19 -8.33 -42.88
C GLU A 107 18.88 -8.94 -44.10
N HIS A 108 19.21 -10.24 -44.08
CA HIS A 108 19.78 -10.91 -45.24
C HIS A 108 18.77 -11.01 -46.39
N LEU A 109 17.51 -11.25 -46.06
CA LEU A 109 16.42 -11.25 -47.02
C LEU A 109 16.24 -9.88 -47.67
N PHE A 110 16.31 -8.80 -46.85
CA PHE A 110 16.21 -7.43 -47.37
C PHE A 110 17.43 -7.03 -48.20
N LEU A 111 18.64 -7.40 -47.79
CA LEU A 111 19.87 -7.18 -48.56
C LEU A 111 19.84 -7.91 -49.90
N SER A 112 19.33 -9.14 -49.92
CA SER A 112 19.14 -9.88 -51.15
C SER A 112 18.10 -9.24 -52.07
N LEU A 113 17.00 -8.69 -51.52
CA LEU A 113 15.98 -7.95 -52.24
C LEU A 113 16.57 -6.66 -52.88
N MET A 114 17.48 -5.95 -52.13
CA MET A 114 18.19 -4.80 -52.66
C MET A 114 19.16 -5.15 -53.79
N LYS A 115 19.72 -6.36 -53.80
CA LYS A 115 20.66 -6.83 -54.79
C LYS A 115 19.98 -7.25 -56.09
N TYR A 116 18.79 -7.85 -56.00
CA TYR A 116 18.01 -8.37 -57.13
C TYR A 116 16.58 -7.79 -57.17
N PRO A 117 16.41 -6.43 -57.15
CA PRO A 117 15.10 -5.83 -57.15
C PRO A 117 14.43 -5.94 -58.52
N ASN A 118 13.11 -6.20 -58.54
CA ASN A 118 12.33 -6.00 -59.72
C ASN A 118 12.15 -4.50 -60.08
N THR A 119 11.49 -4.20 -61.19
CA THR A 119 11.39 -2.82 -61.65
C THR A 119 10.66 -1.90 -60.69
N GLU A 120 9.60 -2.40 -60.03
CA GLU A 120 8.81 -1.59 -59.08
C GLU A 120 9.56 -1.39 -57.73
N ILE A 121 10.16 -2.42 -57.15
CA ILE A 121 10.97 -2.34 -55.94
C ILE A 121 12.18 -1.41 -56.15
N LYS A 122 12.81 -1.49 -57.34
CA LYS A 122 13.93 -0.59 -57.69
C LYS A 122 13.51 0.86 -57.71
N LYS A 123 12.32 1.17 -58.26
CA LYS A 123 11.78 2.55 -58.25
C LYS A 123 11.49 3.01 -56.80
N LEU A 124 10.90 2.17 -55.96
CA LEU A 124 10.60 2.46 -54.59
C LEU A 124 11.89 2.79 -53.81
N PHE A 125 12.90 1.94 -53.90
CA PHE A 125 14.16 2.16 -53.20
C PHE A 125 14.86 3.45 -53.69
N GLN A 126 14.82 3.77 -55.00
CA GLN A 126 15.37 5.02 -55.54
C GLN A 126 14.59 6.24 -55.06
N ALA A 127 13.26 6.19 -55.00
CA ALA A 127 12.42 7.31 -54.60
C ALA A 127 12.65 7.70 -53.12
N TYR A 128 12.96 6.73 -52.28
CA TYR A 128 13.20 6.95 -50.83
C TYR A 128 14.68 6.96 -50.47
N GLY A 129 15.59 6.89 -51.45
CA GLY A 129 17.04 6.94 -51.21
C GLY A 129 17.54 5.76 -50.35
N ILE A 130 16.91 4.59 -50.45
CA ILE A 130 17.29 3.37 -49.75
C ILE A 130 18.42 2.71 -50.53
N THR A 131 19.64 2.83 -49.99
CA THR A 131 20.85 2.22 -50.61
C THR A 131 21.44 1.14 -49.68
N ARG A 132 22.20 0.24 -50.26
CA ARG A 132 22.87 -0.82 -49.49
C ARG A 132 23.80 -0.26 -48.42
N GLU A 133 24.53 0.81 -48.72
CA GLU A 133 25.46 1.45 -47.80
C GLU A 133 24.72 2.04 -46.61
N ARG A 134 23.66 2.82 -46.84
CA ARG A 134 22.81 3.39 -45.77
C ARG A 134 22.18 2.32 -44.91
N PHE A 135 21.68 1.24 -45.56
CA PHE A 135 21.08 0.13 -44.83
C PHE A 135 22.11 -0.59 -43.94
N LEU A 136 23.31 -0.89 -44.47
CA LEU A 136 24.39 -1.53 -43.70
C LEU A 136 24.85 -0.65 -42.54
N GLN A 137 24.89 0.67 -42.72
CA GLN A 137 25.22 1.63 -41.67
C GLN A 137 24.15 1.61 -40.57
N ALA A 138 22.87 1.68 -40.93
CA ALA A 138 21.76 1.55 -39.99
C ALA A 138 21.78 0.18 -39.27
N LEU A 139 22.04 -0.88 -39.99
CA LEU A 139 22.14 -2.25 -39.42
C LEU A 139 23.30 -2.36 -38.43
N SER A 140 24.44 -1.74 -38.71
CA SER A 140 25.57 -1.75 -37.79
C SER A 140 25.28 -1.04 -36.46
N THR A 141 24.41 -0.04 -36.45
CA THR A 141 24.00 0.64 -35.22
C THR A 141 23.02 -0.18 -34.37
N VAL A 142 22.25 -1.07 -35.00
CA VAL A 142 21.25 -1.93 -34.32
C VAL A 142 21.86 -3.27 -33.91
N ARG A 143 22.60 -3.88 -34.80
CA ARG A 143 23.18 -5.21 -34.62
C ARG A 143 24.56 -5.20 -33.99
N GLY A 144 25.31 -4.08 -34.12
CA GLY A 144 26.72 -4.02 -33.73
C GLY A 144 27.55 -5.09 -34.45
N ASN A 145 28.41 -5.81 -33.69
CA ASN A 145 29.24 -6.90 -34.19
C ASN A 145 28.66 -8.31 -33.92
N GLN A 146 27.39 -8.40 -33.53
CA GLN A 146 26.75 -9.69 -33.23
C GLN A 146 26.56 -10.52 -34.49
N LYS A 147 26.78 -11.83 -34.37
CA LYS A 147 26.53 -12.81 -35.45
C LYS A 147 25.21 -13.53 -35.22
N VAL A 148 24.52 -13.87 -36.32
CA VAL A 148 23.29 -14.66 -36.29
C VAL A 148 23.63 -16.13 -36.15
N VAL A 149 23.69 -16.58 -34.87
CA VAL A 149 24.04 -17.98 -34.54
C VAL A 149 22.86 -18.77 -33.95
N SER A 150 21.71 -18.11 -33.76
CA SER A 150 20.45 -18.72 -33.29
C SER A 150 19.30 -18.51 -34.28
N ASP A 151 18.21 -19.21 -34.08
CA ASP A 151 17.00 -19.10 -34.93
C ASP A 151 16.11 -17.87 -34.53
N ASN A 152 16.43 -17.15 -33.44
CA ASN A 152 15.75 -15.94 -33.02
C ASN A 152 16.75 -14.81 -32.62
N PRO A 153 17.55 -14.29 -33.56
CA PRO A 153 18.60 -13.31 -33.29
C PRO A 153 18.02 -11.93 -32.91
N GLU A 154 16.84 -11.58 -33.43
CA GLU A 154 16.22 -10.29 -33.19
C GLU A 154 15.83 -10.10 -31.71
N ALA A 155 15.69 -11.18 -30.95
CA ALA A 155 15.48 -11.10 -29.49
C ALA A 155 16.70 -10.49 -28.74
N THR A 156 17.88 -10.51 -29.38
CA THR A 156 19.13 -10.00 -28.81
C THR A 156 19.56 -8.63 -29.38
N TYR A 157 18.80 -8.03 -30.29
CA TYR A 157 19.08 -6.73 -30.84
C TYR A 157 18.41 -5.65 -30.00
N GLU A 158 19.11 -4.52 -29.77
CA GLU A 158 18.63 -3.41 -28.92
C GLU A 158 18.21 -3.86 -27.51
N THR A 159 18.99 -4.79 -26.94
CA THR A 159 18.67 -5.44 -25.67
C THR A 159 18.53 -4.46 -24.52
N LEU A 160 19.33 -3.40 -24.49
CA LEU A 160 19.25 -2.39 -23.45
C LEU A 160 17.89 -1.65 -23.50
N GLU A 161 17.39 -1.31 -24.67
CA GLU A 161 16.09 -0.61 -24.80
C GLU A 161 14.89 -1.51 -24.47
N LYS A 162 15.04 -2.84 -24.69
CA LYS A 162 13.98 -3.83 -24.40
C LYS A 162 13.89 -4.21 -22.93
N TYR A 163 15.03 -4.32 -22.25
CA TYR A 163 15.11 -4.90 -20.90
C TYR A 163 15.50 -3.89 -19.81
N GLY A 164 15.34 -2.60 -20.09
CA GLY A 164 15.58 -1.57 -19.10
C GLY A 164 15.51 -0.17 -19.70
N TYR A 165 16.01 0.79 -18.95
CA TYR A 165 15.97 2.18 -19.34
C TYR A 165 17.18 2.97 -18.80
N ASP A 166 17.56 4.02 -19.51
CA ASP A 166 18.63 4.93 -19.09
C ASP A 166 18.08 6.00 -18.14
N LEU A 167 18.51 5.96 -16.89
CA LEU A 167 18.14 6.94 -15.86
C LEU A 167 18.70 8.32 -16.16
N VAL A 168 19.86 8.44 -16.79
CA VAL A 168 20.45 9.73 -17.18
C VAL A 168 19.58 10.38 -18.27
N GLU A 169 19.08 9.61 -19.22
CA GLU A 169 18.17 10.11 -20.23
C GLU A 169 16.83 10.53 -19.65
N ARG A 170 16.27 9.74 -18.73
CA ARG A 170 15.05 10.13 -17.98
C ARG A 170 15.27 11.39 -17.14
N ALA A 171 16.46 11.55 -16.53
CA ALA A 171 16.81 12.76 -15.79
C ALA A 171 16.91 13.98 -16.71
N LYS A 172 17.44 13.82 -17.95
CA LYS A 172 17.44 14.89 -18.96
C LYS A 172 16.02 15.28 -19.37
N GLN A 173 15.12 14.30 -19.47
CA GLN A 173 13.70 14.51 -19.80
C GLN A 173 12.87 14.98 -18.60
N GLN A 174 13.48 15.17 -17.42
CA GLN A 174 12.82 15.57 -16.15
C GLN A 174 11.70 14.62 -15.69
N LYS A 175 11.80 13.37 -16.07
CA LYS A 175 10.84 12.33 -15.65
C LYS A 175 11.14 11.71 -14.29
N LEU A 176 12.25 12.09 -13.65
CA LEU A 176 12.64 11.62 -12.33
C LEU A 176 12.22 12.62 -11.25
N ASP A 177 11.80 12.11 -10.12
CA ASP A 177 11.45 12.92 -8.96
C ASP A 177 12.68 13.61 -8.35
N PRO A 178 12.53 14.79 -7.72
CA PRO A 178 13.63 15.43 -7.03
C PRO A 178 14.09 14.59 -5.84
N VAL A 179 15.39 14.33 -5.75
CA VAL A 179 15.96 13.54 -4.65
C VAL A 179 16.47 14.48 -3.56
N ILE A 180 15.92 14.31 -2.36
CA ILE A 180 16.17 15.17 -1.20
C ILE A 180 16.69 14.31 -0.04
N GLY A 181 17.66 14.81 0.72
CA GLY A 181 18.12 14.19 1.96
C GLY A 181 19.01 12.94 1.78
N ARG A 182 19.49 12.64 0.55
CA ARG A 182 20.35 11.47 0.24
C ARG A 182 21.74 11.82 -0.25
N ASP A 183 22.20 13.03 0.05
CA ASP A 183 23.50 13.52 -0.43
C ASP A 183 24.70 12.73 0.07
N SER A 184 24.65 12.20 1.30
CA SER A 184 25.73 11.42 1.91
C SER A 184 25.87 10.06 1.20
N GLU A 185 24.74 9.40 0.93
CA GLU A 185 24.69 8.11 0.27
C GLU A 185 25.15 8.23 -1.18
N ILE A 186 24.66 9.25 -1.92
CA ILE A 186 25.10 9.51 -3.30
C ILE A 186 26.60 9.77 -3.35
N ARG A 187 27.17 10.59 -2.47
CA ARG A 187 28.62 10.82 -2.39
C ARG A 187 29.38 9.53 -2.10
N ASN A 188 28.85 8.66 -1.23
CA ASN A 188 29.43 7.36 -0.95
C ASN A 188 29.45 6.47 -2.19
N VAL A 189 28.33 6.39 -2.91
CA VAL A 189 28.22 5.65 -4.18
C VAL A 189 29.24 6.16 -5.18
N VAL A 190 29.33 7.50 -5.40
CA VAL A 190 30.33 8.12 -6.29
C VAL A 190 31.76 7.76 -5.89
N ARG A 191 32.06 7.81 -4.58
CA ARG A 191 33.39 7.46 -4.06
C ARG A 191 33.73 5.99 -4.30
N ILE A 192 32.77 5.07 -4.13
CA ILE A 192 32.97 3.65 -4.36
C ILE A 192 33.17 3.37 -5.84
N LEU A 193 32.36 3.94 -6.73
CA LEU A 193 32.51 3.81 -8.20
C LEU A 193 33.88 4.28 -8.70
N SER A 194 34.50 5.23 -8.00
CA SER A 194 35.84 5.75 -8.34
C SER A 194 37.00 4.92 -7.80
N ARG A 195 36.74 3.82 -7.07
CA ARG A 195 37.81 2.93 -6.53
C ARG A 195 38.38 2.02 -7.61
N LYS A 196 39.61 1.60 -7.40
CA LYS A 196 40.28 0.60 -8.29
C LYS A 196 39.74 -0.81 -8.07
N THR A 197 39.35 -1.15 -6.85
CA THR A 197 38.82 -2.47 -6.46
C THR A 197 37.61 -2.27 -5.53
N LYS A 198 36.72 -3.27 -5.46
CA LYS A 198 35.42 -3.15 -4.74
C LYS A 198 34.66 -1.89 -5.13
N ASN A 199 34.60 -1.65 -6.44
CA ASN A 199 34.03 -0.45 -7.04
C ASN A 199 32.54 -0.60 -7.42
N ASN A 200 31.89 -1.64 -6.93
CA ASN A 200 30.45 -1.85 -7.14
C ASN A 200 29.72 -1.59 -5.82
N PRO A 201 29.00 -0.48 -5.65
CA PRO A 201 28.22 -0.23 -4.46
C PRO A 201 26.96 -1.08 -4.42
N VAL A 202 26.58 -1.53 -3.21
CA VAL A 202 25.27 -2.13 -2.94
C VAL A 202 24.56 -1.28 -1.90
N LEU A 203 23.42 -0.73 -2.26
CA LEU A 203 22.52 0.00 -1.38
C LEU A 203 21.76 -1.00 -0.51
N ILE A 204 21.95 -0.91 0.79
CA ILE A 204 21.35 -1.83 1.76
C ILE A 204 20.42 -1.02 2.68
N GLY A 205 19.17 -1.41 2.77
CA GLY A 205 18.21 -0.76 3.64
C GLY A 205 16.87 -1.48 3.61
N GLU A 206 16.01 -1.15 4.55
CA GLU A 206 14.67 -1.71 4.64
C GLU A 206 13.81 -1.36 3.40
N PRO A 207 12.73 -2.08 3.11
CA PRO A 207 11.77 -1.69 2.06
C PRO A 207 11.20 -0.30 2.33
N GLY A 208 11.05 0.53 1.29
CA GLY A 208 10.43 1.86 1.45
C GLY A 208 11.36 2.99 1.93
N VAL A 209 12.67 2.73 2.18
CA VAL A 209 13.62 3.82 2.52
C VAL A 209 14.20 4.54 1.30
N CYS A 210 13.61 4.39 0.12
CA CYS A 210 14.01 5.06 -1.13
C CYS A 210 15.45 4.75 -1.59
N LYS A 211 15.83 3.48 -1.62
CA LYS A 211 17.12 3.03 -2.17
C LYS A 211 17.29 3.44 -3.64
N THR A 212 16.27 3.26 -4.44
CA THR A 212 16.24 3.62 -5.87
C THR A 212 16.44 5.13 -6.09
N ALA A 213 15.89 5.97 -5.20
CA ALA A 213 16.07 7.42 -5.26
C ALA A 213 17.55 7.85 -5.16
N VAL A 214 18.41 7.11 -4.45
CA VAL A 214 19.86 7.38 -4.39
C VAL A 214 20.48 7.26 -5.79
N VAL A 215 20.04 6.28 -6.57
CA VAL A 215 20.53 6.05 -7.93
C VAL A 215 19.98 7.09 -8.90
N GLU A 216 18.72 7.46 -8.75
CA GLU A 216 18.09 8.56 -9.50
C GLU A 216 18.78 9.90 -9.22
N GLY A 217 19.12 10.17 -7.95
CA GLY A 217 19.90 11.34 -7.56
C GLY A 217 21.29 11.35 -8.18
N LEU A 218 21.95 10.19 -8.30
CA LEU A 218 23.20 10.07 -9.03
C LEU A 218 23.01 10.43 -10.52
N ALA A 219 21.96 9.94 -11.17
CA ALA A 219 21.64 10.28 -12.55
C ALA A 219 21.42 11.79 -12.73
N GLN A 220 20.69 12.44 -11.82
CA GLN A 220 20.49 13.89 -11.83
C GLN A 220 21.80 14.66 -11.66
N ARG A 221 22.72 14.18 -10.80
CA ARG A 221 24.04 14.80 -10.64
C ARG A 221 24.93 14.62 -11.87
N ILE A 222 24.86 13.47 -12.54
CA ILE A 222 25.56 13.25 -13.81
C ILE A 222 25.08 14.28 -14.86
N VAL A 223 23.77 14.49 -14.98
CA VAL A 223 23.19 15.48 -15.91
C VAL A 223 23.61 16.90 -15.56
N LYS A 224 23.70 17.24 -14.26
CA LYS A 224 24.18 18.56 -13.79
C LYS A 224 25.69 18.74 -13.89
N GLY A 225 26.45 17.67 -14.15
CA GLY A 225 27.91 17.68 -14.14
C GLY A 225 28.53 17.74 -12.74
N ASP A 226 27.74 17.50 -11.69
CA ASP A 226 28.17 17.49 -10.28
C ASP A 226 28.70 16.11 -9.86
N VAL A 227 29.60 15.57 -10.66
CA VAL A 227 30.27 14.27 -10.45
C VAL A 227 31.72 14.37 -10.95
N PRO A 228 32.63 13.50 -10.49
CA PRO A 228 33.98 13.41 -11.05
C PRO A 228 34.00 13.22 -12.57
N ASP A 229 35.05 13.71 -13.25
CA ASP A 229 35.17 13.62 -14.71
C ASP A 229 35.00 12.19 -15.26
N SER A 230 35.40 11.18 -14.48
CA SER A 230 35.23 9.77 -14.84
C SER A 230 33.78 9.30 -14.93
N LEU A 231 32.82 10.08 -14.43
CA LEU A 231 31.39 9.74 -14.40
C LEU A 231 30.52 10.68 -15.25
N LYS A 232 31.04 11.83 -15.72
CA LYS A 232 30.25 12.89 -16.39
C LYS A 232 29.49 12.44 -17.64
N ASP A 233 30.10 11.56 -18.44
CA ASP A 233 29.53 11.13 -19.74
C ASP A 233 28.98 9.70 -19.69
N LYS A 234 28.87 9.10 -18.48
CA LYS A 234 28.37 7.74 -18.36
C LYS A 234 26.86 7.69 -18.42
N LYS A 235 26.36 6.63 -19.02
CA LYS A 235 24.95 6.22 -18.94
C LYS A 235 24.73 5.41 -17.68
N LEU A 236 23.57 5.55 -17.06
CA LEU A 236 23.15 4.78 -15.91
C LEU A 236 21.92 3.97 -16.29
N PHE A 237 22.15 2.70 -16.61
CA PHE A 237 21.14 1.83 -17.14
C PHE A 237 20.49 1.01 -16.00
N ALA A 238 19.19 1.17 -15.79
CA ALA A 238 18.39 0.39 -14.85
C ALA A 238 17.83 -0.86 -15.55
N LEU A 239 18.19 -2.03 -15.04
CA LEU A 239 17.75 -3.32 -15.57
C LEU A 239 16.35 -3.63 -15.04
N ASP A 240 15.43 -3.94 -15.95
CA ASP A 240 14.08 -4.40 -15.63
C ASP A 240 14.03 -5.94 -15.62
N MET A 241 14.05 -6.50 -14.42
CA MET A 241 13.99 -7.95 -14.23
C MET A 241 12.66 -8.54 -14.69
N GLY A 242 11.56 -7.77 -14.56
CA GLY A 242 10.24 -8.20 -15.02
C GLY A 242 10.22 -8.43 -16.52
N SER A 243 10.74 -7.49 -17.29
CA SER A 243 10.84 -7.58 -18.74
C SER A 243 11.77 -8.71 -19.22
N LEU A 244 12.84 -9.00 -18.48
CA LEU A 244 13.73 -10.13 -18.80
C LEU A 244 13.06 -11.49 -18.66
N VAL A 245 12.20 -11.65 -17.64
CA VAL A 245 11.50 -12.91 -17.34
C VAL A 245 10.21 -13.03 -18.16
N ALA A 246 9.54 -11.92 -18.45
CA ALA A 246 8.26 -11.94 -19.17
C ALA A 246 8.38 -12.62 -20.55
N GLY A 247 7.50 -13.60 -20.80
CA GLY A 247 7.46 -14.34 -22.06
C GLY A 247 8.59 -15.36 -22.28
N ALA A 248 9.54 -15.51 -21.34
CA ALA A 248 10.54 -16.57 -21.42
C ALA A 248 9.88 -17.92 -21.06
N LYS A 249 9.74 -18.81 -22.04
CA LYS A 249 9.15 -20.15 -21.83
C LYS A 249 10.11 -21.14 -21.18
N TYR A 250 11.40 -20.93 -21.37
CA TYR A 250 12.44 -21.82 -20.88
C TYR A 250 13.58 -21.03 -20.21
N ARG A 251 14.24 -21.65 -19.27
CA ARG A 251 15.40 -21.09 -18.54
C ARG A 251 16.50 -20.54 -19.46
N GLY A 252 16.79 -21.22 -20.56
CA GLY A 252 17.81 -20.78 -21.52
C GLY A 252 17.53 -19.43 -22.16
N GLU A 253 16.27 -19.10 -22.41
CA GLU A 253 15.89 -17.81 -23.01
C GLU A 253 16.21 -16.61 -22.09
N PHE A 254 15.96 -16.73 -20.80
CA PHE A 254 16.33 -15.70 -19.82
C PHE A 254 17.87 -15.53 -19.74
N GLU A 255 18.61 -16.64 -19.66
CA GLU A 255 20.07 -16.59 -19.62
C GLU A 255 20.65 -15.96 -20.89
N GLU A 256 20.09 -16.25 -22.04
CA GLU A 256 20.48 -15.63 -23.33
C GLU A 256 20.20 -14.14 -23.38
N ARG A 257 19.00 -13.71 -22.93
CA ARG A 257 18.64 -12.28 -22.85
C ARG A 257 19.57 -11.51 -21.91
N LEU A 258 19.78 -12.02 -20.70
CA LEU A 258 20.69 -11.39 -19.72
C LEU A 258 22.12 -11.36 -20.27
N LYS A 259 22.59 -12.43 -20.90
CA LYS A 259 23.92 -12.49 -21.54
C LYS A 259 24.05 -11.43 -22.62
N ALA A 260 23.02 -11.24 -23.46
CA ALA A 260 23.03 -10.23 -24.51
C ALA A 260 23.11 -8.80 -23.94
N VAL A 261 22.34 -8.50 -22.86
CA VAL A 261 22.42 -7.22 -22.13
C VAL A 261 23.86 -7.00 -21.60
N LEU A 262 24.43 -8.01 -20.97
CA LEU A 262 25.78 -7.92 -20.39
C LEU A 262 26.88 -7.77 -21.47
N GLU A 263 26.75 -8.42 -22.61
CA GLU A 263 27.66 -8.28 -23.74
C GLU A 263 27.58 -6.87 -24.36
N GLU A 264 26.40 -6.29 -24.44
CA GLU A 264 26.21 -4.90 -24.91
C GLU A 264 26.83 -3.89 -23.93
N ILE A 265 26.63 -4.09 -22.62
CA ILE A 265 27.28 -3.26 -21.60
C ILE A 265 28.80 -3.38 -21.67
N LYS A 266 29.33 -4.60 -21.84
CA LYS A 266 30.76 -4.84 -21.99
C LYS A 266 31.32 -4.16 -23.25
N ALA A 267 30.61 -4.18 -24.36
CA ALA A 267 31.01 -3.57 -25.61
C ALA A 267 31.09 -2.03 -25.51
N SER A 268 30.39 -1.41 -24.52
CA SER A 268 30.46 0.02 -24.26
C SER A 268 31.77 0.49 -23.61
N ASP A 269 32.70 -0.42 -23.30
CA ASP A 269 34.00 -0.12 -22.66
C ASP A 269 33.88 0.76 -21.40
N GLY A 270 32.94 0.38 -20.52
CA GLY A 270 32.71 1.01 -19.24
C GLY A 270 31.98 2.36 -19.30
N GLN A 271 31.38 2.71 -20.44
CA GLN A 271 30.51 3.90 -20.55
C GLN A 271 29.14 3.71 -19.90
N ILE A 272 28.73 2.46 -19.64
CA ILE A 272 27.43 2.14 -19.04
C ILE A 272 27.66 1.62 -17.62
N LEU A 273 27.00 2.26 -16.65
CA LEU A 273 26.84 1.76 -15.28
C LEU A 273 25.53 0.99 -15.20
N LEU A 274 25.57 -0.24 -14.75
CA LEU A 274 24.37 -1.08 -14.58
C LEU A 274 23.79 -0.88 -13.20
N PHE A 275 22.50 -0.55 -13.12
CA PHE A 275 21.75 -0.59 -11.88
C PHE A 275 20.83 -1.81 -11.83
N ILE A 276 20.89 -2.55 -10.75
CA ILE A 276 20.04 -3.73 -10.50
C ILE A 276 19.33 -3.53 -9.18
N ASP A 277 18.04 -3.26 -9.27
CA ASP A 277 17.19 -3.30 -8.08
C ASP A 277 16.91 -4.76 -7.69
N GLU A 278 16.69 -5.01 -6.41
CA GLU A 278 16.54 -6.36 -5.87
C GLU A 278 17.67 -7.32 -6.34
N LEU A 279 18.92 -6.91 -6.19
CA LEU A 279 20.11 -7.66 -6.64
C LEU A 279 20.08 -9.13 -6.23
N HIS A 280 19.47 -9.46 -5.10
CA HIS A 280 19.30 -10.81 -4.59
C HIS A 280 18.52 -11.73 -5.55
N THR A 281 17.63 -11.19 -6.38
CA THR A 281 16.82 -11.97 -7.34
C THR A 281 17.70 -12.60 -8.42
N ILE A 282 18.78 -11.92 -8.80
CA ILE A 282 19.75 -12.44 -9.78
C ILE A 282 20.73 -13.42 -9.14
N VAL A 283 21.14 -13.16 -7.88
CA VAL A 283 22.22 -13.90 -7.21
C VAL A 283 21.69 -15.09 -6.43
N GLY A 284 20.45 -15.02 -5.93
CA GLY A 284 19.86 -16.01 -5.03
C GLY A 284 19.00 -17.09 -5.70
N ALA A 285 18.65 -16.91 -6.95
CA ALA A 285 17.71 -17.78 -7.66
C ALA A 285 18.18 -19.24 -7.88
N GLY A 286 19.40 -19.61 -7.50
CA GLY A 286 20.01 -20.91 -7.79
C GLY A 286 19.89 -22.00 -6.71
N LYS A 287 19.21 -21.76 -5.58
CA LYS A 287 19.20 -22.71 -4.45
C LYS A 287 18.00 -23.64 -4.35
N THR A 288 16.94 -23.40 -5.10
CA THR A 288 15.83 -24.34 -5.26
C THR A 288 15.98 -25.09 -6.58
N ASP A 289 15.71 -26.38 -6.61
CA ASP A 289 15.75 -27.22 -7.80
C ASP A 289 14.92 -26.58 -8.94
N GLY A 290 15.61 -26.04 -9.95
CA GLY A 290 15.00 -25.37 -11.10
C GLY A 290 15.10 -23.84 -11.13
N ALA A 291 15.65 -23.16 -10.12
CA ALA A 291 15.80 -21.72 -10.10
C ALA A 291 17.04 -21.21 -10.87
N MET A 292 16.92 -20.00 -11.43
CA MET A 292 17.91 -19.36 -12.31
C MET A 292 19.15 -18.91 -11.53
N ASP A 293 20.35 -19.33 -11.94
CA ASP A 293 21.61 -18.84 -11.36
C ASP A 293 22.30 -17.86 -12.33
N ALA A 294 21.71 -16.67 -12.45
CA ALA A 294 22.28 -15.58 -13.24
C ALA A 294 23.56 -14.99 -12.57
N GLY A 295 23.78 -15.28 -11.30
CA GLY A 295 24.99 -14.88 -10.58
C GLY A 295 26.26 -15.40 -11.25
N ASN A 296 26.23 -16.57 -11.85
CA ASN A 296 27.37 -17.14 -12.56
C ASN A 296 27.76 -16.39 -13.84
N LEU A 297 26.84 -15.63 -14.43
CA LEU A 297 27.12 -14.76 -15.57
C LEU A 297 27.79 -13.45 -15.12
N LEU A 298 27.34 -12.89 -13.99
CA LEU A 298 27.84 -11.62 -13.44
C LEU A 298 29.22 -11.76 -12.81
N LYS A 299 29.48 -12.86 -12.06
CA LYS A 299 30.71 -13.05 -11.30
C LYS A 299 32.00 -12.90 -12.12
N PRO A 300 32.13 -13.48 -13.33
CA PRO A 300 33.36 -13.34 -14.14
C PRO A 300 33.57 -11.88 -14.61
N MET A 301 32.52 -11.19 -15.00
CA MET A 301 32.59 -9.81 -15.50
C MET A 301 32.92 -8.82 -14.38
N LEU A 302 32.31 -8.95 -13.20
CA LEU A 302 32.66 -8.20 -12.01
C LEU A 302 34.11 -8.48 -11.56
N ALA A 303 34.57 -9.73 -11.72
CA ALA A 303 35.92 -10.13 -11.35
C ALA A 303 36.99 -9.49 -12.23
N ARG A 304 36.72 -9.33 -13.52
CA ARG A 304 37.63 -8.71 -14.50
C ARG A 304 37.52 -7.18 -14.57
N GLY A 305 36.54 -6.57 -13.87
CA GLY A 305 36.26 -5.15 -13.96
C GLY A 305 35.62 -4.74 -15.31
N GLU A 306 35.05 -5.69 -16.05
CA GLU A 306 34.35 -5.48 -17.32
C GLU A 306 32.94 -4.91 -17.11
N LEU A 307 32.40 -5.02 -15.88
CA LEU A 307 31.08 -4.54 -15.48
C LEU A 307 31.19 -3.66 -14.24
N HIS A 308 30.60 -2.48 -14.30
CA HIS A 308 30.35 -1.61 -13.15
C HIS A 308 28.87 -1.70 -12.79
N CYS A 309 28.57 -2.13 -11.56
CA CYS A 309 27.22 -2.39 -11.12
C CYS A 309 26.90 -1.65 -9.80
N ILE A 310 25.74 -1.06 -9.73
CA ILE A 310 25.12 -0.58 -8.51
C ILE A 310 23.99 -1.56 -8.18
N GLY A 311 24.02 -2.18 -7.01
CA GLY A 311 22.93 -3.05 -6.55
C GLY A 311 22.08 -2.37 -5.48
N ALA A 312 20.83 -2.80 -5.35
CA ALA A 312 19.99 -2.46 -4.19
C ALA A 312 19.37 -3.74 -3.63
N THR A 313 19.30 -3.87 -2.30
CA THR A 313 18.73 -5.04 -1.62
C THR A 313 18.43 -4.71 -0.15
N THR A 314 17.79 -5.62 0.57
CA THR A 314 17.61 -5.50 2.03
C THR A 314 18.82 -6.08 2.77
N LEU A 315 18.95 -5.77 4.08
CA LEU A 315 20.03 -6.27 4.91
C LEU A 315 20.01 -7.80 5.04
N ASN A 316 18.83 -8.38 5.18
CA ASN A 316 18.66 -9.83 5.31
C ASN A 316 19.07 -10.57 4.03
N GLU A 317 18.65 -10.07 2.89
CA GLU A 317 18.96 -10.61 1.57
C GLU A 317 20.46 -10.44 1.24
N TYR A 318 21.04 -9.29 1.60
CA TYR A 318 22.47 -9.07 1.45
C TYR A 318 23.29 -10.13 2.22
N ARG A 319 22.96 -10.35 3.50
CA ARG A 319 23.60 -11.39 4.34
C ARG A 319 23.39 -12.79 3.80
N GLN A 320 22.21 -13.08 3.27
CA GLN A 320 21.85 -14.42 2.81
C GLN A 320 22.49 -14.77 1.46
N TYR A 321 22.57 -13.83 0.53
CA TYR A 321 22.91 -14.10 -0.86
C TYR A 321 24.25 -13.51 -1.30
N ILE A 322 24.65 -12.35 -0.77
CA ILE A 322 25.87 -11.65 -1.21
C ILE A 322 27.05 -11.91 -0.26
N GLU A 323 26.87 -11.74 1.03
CA GLU A 323 27.92 -11.90 2.04
C GLU A 323 28.40 -13.34 2.17
N LYS A 324 27.53 -14.33 1.95
CA LYS A 324 27.90 -15.75 1.95
C LYS A 324 28.67 -16.20 0.71
N ASP A 325 28.65 -15.40 -0.36
CA ASP A 325 29.38 -15.70 -1.58
C ASP A 325 30.70 -14.92 -1.63
N ALA A 326 31.80 -15.58 -1.34
CA ALA A 326 33.11 -14.95 -1.27
C ALA A 326 33.57 -14.24 -2.57
N ALA A 327 33.01 -14.59 -3.73
CA ALA A 327 33.34 -13.94 -4.98
C ALA A 327 32.62 -12.60 -5.10
N LEU A 328 31.37 -12.50 -4.64
CA LEU A 328 30.56 -11.29 -4.65
C LEU A 328 30.96 -10.33 -3.50
N GLU A 329 31.15 -10.84 -2.30
CA GLU A 329 31.58 -10.07 -1.13
C GLU A 329 32.85 -9.25 -1.40
N ARG A 330 33.82 -9.84 -2.15
CA ARG A 330 35.06 -9.16 -2.51
C ARG A 330 34.89 -8.09 -3.61
N ARG A 331 33.74 -8.00 -4.25
CA ARG A 331 33.47 -7.09 -5.38
C ARG A 331 32.49 -5.99 -5.06
N PHE A 332 31.53 -6.29 -4.19
CA PHE A 332 30.54 -5.32 -3.75
C PHE A 332 30.97 -4.61 -2.46
N GLN A 333 30.62 -3.35 -2.36
CA GLN A 333 30.82 -2.52 -1.18
C GLN A 333 29.47 -2.05 -0.65
N PRO A 334 29.10 -2.41 0.60
CA PRO A 334 27.82 -1.98 1.16
C PRO A 334 27.78 -0.47 1.41
N VAL A 335 26.62 0.12 1.12
CA VAL A 335 26.22 1.49 1.45
C VAL A 335 24.89 1.39 2.20
N MET A 336 24.91 1.69 3.48
CA MET A 336 23.67 1.70 4.28
C MET A 336 22.79 2.89 3.86
N VAL A 337 21.52 2.61 3.69
CA VAL A 337 20.45 3.59 3.43
C VAL A 337 19.46 3.46 4.56
N ASP A 338 19.64 4.28 5.57
CA ASP A 338 18.82 4.24 6.77
C ASP A 338 17.46 4.94 6.56
N GLU A 339 16.50 4.63 7.41
CA GLU A 339 15.21 5.33 7.44
C GLU A 339 15.46 6.82 7.72
N PRO A 340 14.90 7.75 6.93
CA PRO A 340 15.04 9.18 7.17
C PRO A 340 14.31 9.60 8.44
N THR A 341 14.75 10.70 9.03
CA THR A 341 14.05 11.31 10.16
C THR A 341 12.69 11.89 9.73
N VAL A 342 11.85 12.24 10.69
CA VAL A 342 10.56 12.90 10.39
C VAL A 342 10.80 14.25 9.70
N GLU A 343 11.81 15.02 10.13
CA GLU A 343 12.18 16.31 9.53
C GLU A 343 12.66 16.13 8.08
N ASP A 344 13.49 15.12 7.81
CA ASP A 344 13.94 14.80 6.46
C ASP A 344 12.75 14.38 5.59
N THR A 345 11.84 13.59 6.13
CA THR A 345 10.63 13.14 5.44
C THR A 345 9.72 14.32 5.08
N ILE A 346 9.51 15.29 5.99
CA ILE A 346 8.75 16.50 5.68
C ILE A 346 9.41 17.26 4.53
N SER A 347 10.74 17.35 4.53
CA SER A 347 11.49 18.01 3.45
C SER A 347 11.33 17.28 2.11
N ILE A 348 11.34 15.95 2.11
CA ILE A 348 11.08 15.11 0.93
C ILE A 348 9.65 15.35 0.42
N LEU A 349 8.64 15.28 1.29
CA LEU A 349 7.24 15.52 0.92
C LEU A 349 7.02 16.91 0.32
N ARG A 350 7.65 17.96 0.90
CA ARG A 350 7.60 19.32 0.34
C ARG A 350 8.21 19.39 -1.07
N GLY A 351 9.27 18.64 -1.32
CA GLY A 351 9.88 18.57 -2.64
C GLY A 351 9.05 17.81 -3.68
N LEU A 352 8.21 16.88 -3.24
CA LEU A 352 7.31 16.11 -4.10
C LEU A 352 5.95 16.80 -4.30
N LYS A 353 5.58 17.72 -3.42
CA LYS A 353 4.27 18.36 -3.34
C LYS A 353 3.74 18.82 -4.70
N ASP A 354 4.51 19.64 -5.42
CA ASP A 354 4.05 20.26 -6.67
C ASP A 354 3.70 19.21 -7.72
N ARG A 355 4.46 18.10 -7.78
CA ARG A 355 4.19 17.00 -8.71
C ARG A 355 2.91 16.25 -8.38
N TYR A 356 2.67 15.98 -7.09
CA TYR A 356 1.43 15.34 -6.64
C TYR A 356 0.23 16.25 -6.86
N GLU A 357 0.37 17.57 -6.60
CA GLU A 357 -0.67 18.55 -6.89
C GLU A 357 -1.04 18.59 -8.38
N VAL A 358 -0.05 18.52 -9.27
CA VAL A 358 -0.29 18.50 -10.72
C VAL A 358 -0.91 17.17 -11.16
N TYR A 359 -0.37 16.04 -10.68
CA TYR A 359 -0.85 14.71 -11.08
C TYR A 359 -2.31 14.46 -10.66
N HIS A 360 -2.66 14.86 -9.45
CA HIS A 360 -4.03 14.65 -8.93
C HIS A 360 -4.97 15.82 -9.21
N GLY A 361 -4.45 16.99 -9.52
CA GLY A 361 -5.27 18.21 -9.72
C GLY A 361 -5.84 18.79 -8.43
N VAL A 362 -5.24 18.50 -7.28
CA VAL A 362 -5.68 18.92 -5.94
C VAL A 362 -4.58 19.74 -5.25
N LYS A 363 -4.95 20.59 -4.29
CA LYS A 363 -3.98 21.33 -3.46
C LYS A 363 -3.62 20.49 -2.24
N ILE A 364 -2.36 20.60 -1.79
CA ILE A 364 -1.88 19.95 -0.58
C ILE A 364 -1.45 21.02 0.44
N ALA A 365 -2.09 21.04 1.60
CA ALA A 365 -1.69 21.94 2.67
C ALA A 365 -0.34 21.48 3.28
N ASP A 366 0.49 22.43 3.73
CA ASP A 366 1.73 22.07 4.43
C ASP A 366 1.47 21.30 5.73
N SER A 367 0.36 21.59 6.42
CA SER A 367 -0.09 20.84 7.60
C SER A 367 -0.34 19.37 7.29
N ALA A 368 -0.86 19.04 6.10
CA ALA A 368 -1.06 17.66 5.67
C ALA A 368 0.28 16.90 5.52
N LEU A 369 1.30 17.56 4.94
CA LEU A 369 2.63 16.95 4.79
C LEU A 369 3.30 16.68 6.13
N VAL A 370 3.20 17.65 7.05
CA VAL A 370 3.70 17.49 8.42
C VAL A 370 2.94 16.37 9.13
N SER A 371 1.62 16.36 9.04
CA SER A 371 0.78 15.32 9.64
C SER A 371 1.07 13.94 9.04
N ALA A 372 1.24 13.83 7.72
CA ALA A 372 1.60 12.57 7.07
C ALA A 372 2.91 11.99 7.61
N ALA A 373 3.96 12.81 7.75
CA ALA A 373 5.24 12.36 8.28
C ALA A 373 5.15 11.97 9.78
N VAL A 374 4.55 12.83 10.61
CA VAL A 374 4.47 12.63 12.07
C VAL A 374 3.56 11.47 12.42
N LEU A 375 2.34 11.45 11.84
CA LEU A 375 1.34 10.43 12.18
C LEU A 375 1.70 9.07 11.60
N SER A 376 2.28 9.00 10.37
CA SER A 376 2.74 7.72 9.84
C SER A 376 3.88 7.13 10.66
N ASN A 377 4.82 7.97 11.11
CA ASN A 377 5.91 7.52 11.96
C ASN A 377 5.39 6.96 13.29
N ARG A 378 4.35 7.59 13.85
CA ARG A 378 3.77 7.20 15.12
C ARG A 378 2.84 6.00 15.04
N TYR A 379 2.02 5.90 13.99
CA TYR A 379 0.89 4.98 13.94
C TYR A 379 1.09 3.81 12.97
N ILE A 380 1.98 3.91 11.99
CA ILE A 380 2.29 2.86 11.03
C ILE A 380 3.68 2.30 11.35
N THR A 381 3.72 1.16 12.07
CA THR A 381 4.97 0.58 12.60
C THR A 381 5.53 -0.54 11.74
N ASP A 382 4.78 -1.07 10.80
CA ASP A 382 5.15 -2.17 9.90
C ASP A 382 5.76 -1.71 8.57
N ARG A 383 5.85 -0.40 8.34
CA ARG A 383 6.42 0.23 7.14
C ARG A 383 7.38 1.37 7.54
N PHE A 384 8.26 1.75 6.63
CA PHE A 384 9.33 2.71 6.88
C PHE A 384 9.07 4.04 6.18
N LEU A 385 9.62 5.11 6.77
CA LEU A 385 9.69 6.41 6.13
C LEU A 385 10.71 6.40 4.98
N PRO A 386 10.53 7.22 3.93
CA PRO A 386 9.43 8.16 3.70
C PRO A 386 8.22 7.53 3.00
N ASP A 387 8.31 6.29 2.54
CA ASP A 387 7.35 5.61 1.69
C ASP A 387 5.92 5.62 2.28
N LYS A 388 5.78 5.24 3.56
CA LYS A 388 4.47 5.27 4.25
C LYS A 388 3.84 6.66 4.33
N ALA A 389 4.65 7.72 4.39
CA ALA A 389 4.16 9.09 4.40
C ALA A 389 3.80 9.59 2.99
N ILE A 390 4.56 9.18 1.99
CA ILE A 390 4.27 9.45 0.57
C ILE A 390 2.95 8.80 0.17
N ASP A 391 2.76 7.52 0.49
CA ASP A 391 1.53 6.79 0.21
C ASP A 391 0.30 7.42 0.86
N LEU A 392 0.43 7.94 2.09
CA LEU A 392 -0.67 8.67 2.75
C LEU A 392 -1.07 9.93 1.98
N VAL A 393 -0.08 10.69 1.51
CA VAL A 393 -0.34 11.90 0.72
C VAL A 393 -0.96 11.53 -0.62
N ASP A 394 -0.46 10.49 -1.28
CA ASP A 394 -0.99 10.01 -2.55
C ASP A 394 -2.45 9.54 -2.43
N GLU A 395 -2.75 8.71 -1.42
CA GLU A 395 -4.13 8.26 -1.17
C GLU A 395 -5.06 9.41 -0.79
N ALA A 396 -4.59 10.39 0.00
CA ALA A 396 -5.38 11.57 0.34
C ALA A 396 -5.71 12.42 -0.90
N CYS A 397 -4.74 12.62 -1.78
CA CYS A 397 -4.96 13.29 -3.06
C CYS A 397 -5.96 12.51 -3.94
N ALA A 398 -5.80 11.20 -4.03
CA ALA A 398 -6.70 10.34 -4.79
C ALA A 398 -8.13 10.35 -4.22
N MET A 399 -8.28 10.38 -2.89
CA MET A 399 -9.58 10.48 -2.21
C MET A 399 -10.28 11.78 -2.57
N ILE A 400 -9.63 12.93 -2.40
CA ILE A 400 -10.18 14.25 -2.75
C ILE A 400 -10.51 14.31 -4.25
N LYS A 401 -9.61 13.84 -5.12
CA LYS A 401 -9.90 13.77 -6.57
C LYS A 401 -11.15 12.96 -6.88
N THR A 402 -11.31 11.82 -6.23
CA THR A 402 -12.49 10.96 -6.40
C THR A 402 -13.77 11.67 -5.92
N GLU A 403 -13.68 12.41 -4.81
CA GLU A 403 -14.79 13.23 -4.31
C GLU A 403 -15.12 14.37 -5.26
N LEU A 404 -14.12 15.03 -5.85
CA LEU A 404 -14.28 16.05 -6.88
C LEU A 404 -14.93 15.51 -8.16
N ASP A 405 -14.59 14.27 -8.54
CA ASP A 405 -15.11 13.64 -9.75
C ASP A 405 -16.47 12.96 -9.56
N SER A 406 -16.85 12.64 -8.31
CA SER A 406 -18.13 12.04 -7.95
C SER A 406 -19.13 13.09 -7.46
N LEU A 407 -20.41 12.74 -7.50
CA LEU A 407 -21.45 13.59 -6.90
C LEU A 407 -21.25 13.65 -5.37
N PRO A 408 -21.30 14.84 -4.75
CA PRO A 408 -21.29 14.97 -3.30
C PRO A 408 -22.36 14.10 -2.64
N ALA A 409 -22.07 13.59 -1.43
CA ALA A 409 -22.96 12.68 -0.72
C ALA A 409 -24.39 13.22 -0.59
N ASP A 410 -24.52 14.52 -0.29
CA ASP A 410 -25.82 15.19 -0.18
C ASP A 410 -26.61 15.20 -1.50
N LEU A 411 -25.92 15.36 -2.63
CA LEU A 411 -26.56 15.32 -3.96
C LEU A 411 -26.91 13.88 -4.37
N ASP A 412 -26.06 12.92 -4.05
CA ASP A 412 -26.32 11.50 -4.31
C ASP A 412 -27.52 11.00 -3.50
N GLU A 413 -27.65 11.41 -2.23
CA GLU A 413 -28.81 11.10 -1.39
C GLU A 413 -30.11 11.66 -1.96
N VAL A 414 -30.12 12.95 -2.35
CA VAL A 414 -31.26 13.56 -3.00
C VAL A 414 -31.61 12.87 -4.32
N GLN A 415 -30.61 12.49 -5.11
CA GLN A 415 -30.81 11.76 -6.37
C GLN A 415 -31.42 10.36 -6.12
N ARG A 416 -30.94 9.64 -5.11
CA ARG A 416 -31.51 8.32 -4.74
C ARG A 416 -32.94 8.45 -4.27
N LYS A 417 -33.24 9.49 -3.48
CA LYS A 417 -34.61 9.77 -3.02
C LYS A 417 -35.54 10.10 -4.19
N ILE A 418 -35.09 10.93 -5.14
CA ILE A 418 -35.82 11.20 -6.38
C ILE A 418 -36.11 9.91 -7.13
N MET A 419 -35.08 9.03 -7.32
CA MET A 419 -35.24 7.76 -8.03
C MET A 419 -36.27 6.85 -7.31
N GLN A 420 -36.22 6.78 -5.99
CA GLN A 420 -37.16 5.99 -5.18
C GLN A 420 -38.61 6.50 -5.36
N LEU A 421 -38.81 7.82 -5.29
CA LEU A 421 -40.12 8.41 -5.48
C LEU A 421 -40.60 8.30 -6.94
N GLU A 422 -39.73 8.32 -7.94
CA GLU A 422 -40.09 8.06 -9.33
C GLU A 422 -40.56 6.62 -9.56
N ILE A 423 -40.00 5.65 -8.86
CA ILE A 423 -40.45 4.26 -8.88
C ILE A 423 -41.83 4.16 -8.23
N GLU A 424 -42.07 4.83 -7.08
CA GLU A 424 -43.37 4.91 -6.42
C GLU A 424 -44.41 5.59 -7.31
N GLU A 425 -44.06 6.70 -7.96
CA GLU A 425 -44.91 7.41 -8.91
C GLU A 425 -45.35 6.50 -10.07
N ALA A 426 -44.40 5.75 -10.65
CA ALA A 426 -44.70 4.83 -11.73
C ALA A 426 -45.62 3.65 -11.33
N ALA A 427 -45.58 3.25 -10.05
CA ALA A 427 -46.48 2.24 -9.49
C ALA A 427 -47.87 2.84 -9.25
N LEU A 428 -47.97 4.01 -8.58
CA LEU A 428 -49.22 4.67 -8.25
C LEU A 428 -49.99 5.13 -9.49
N LYS A 429 -49.36 5.52 -10.58
CA LYS A 429 -49.99 5.83 -11.86
C LYS A 429 -50.83 4.68 -12.46
N LYS A 430 -50.64 3.46 -12.02
CA LYS A 430 -51.37 2.27 -12.46
C LYS A 430 -52.59 1.97 -11.60
N GLU A 431 -52.68 2.60 -10.41
CA GLU A 431 -53.75 2.44 -9.45
C GLU A 431 -54.83 3.50 -9.68
N THR A 432 -56.09 3.16 -9.40
CA THR A 432 -57.24 4.05 -9.65
C THR A 432 -58.06 4.34 -8.37
N ASP A 433 -57.66 3.81 -7.25
CA ASP A 433 -58.31 4.05 -5.98
C ASP A 433 -58.03 5.48 -5.43
N ARG A 434 -58.98 5.99 -4.65
CA ARG A 434 -58.96 7.37 -4.14
C ARG A 434 -57.67 7.68 -3.31
N LEU A 435 -57.22 6.74 -2.50
CA LEU A 435 -56.06 6.94 -1.64
C LEU A 435 -54.77 6.99 -2.47
N SER A 436 -54.65 6.15 -3.49
CA SER A 436 -53.49 6.15 -4.41
C SER A 436 -53.43 7.43 -5.24
N VAL A 437 -54.55 7.99 -5.65
CA VAL A 437 -54.61 9.29 -6.36
C VAL A 437 -54.18 10.43 -5.45
N GLU A 438 -54.65 10.50 -4.20
CA GLU A 438 -54.27 11.51 -3.24
C GLU A 438 -52.75 11.42 -2.89
N ARG A 439 -52.26 10.21 -2.71
CA ARG A 439 -50.80 9.95 -2.51
C ARG A 439 -49.97 10.39 -3.71
N LEU A 440 -50.44 10.09 -4.93
CA LEU A 440 -49.82 10.49 -6.19
C LEU A 440 -49.68 12.00 -6.32
N GLU A 441 -50.70 12.79 -5.98
CA GLU A 441 -50.64 14.25 -6.01
C GLU A 441 -49.63 14.82 -5.02
N ASN A 442 -49.56 14.26 -3.80
CA ASN A 442 -48.60 14.68 -2.79
C ASN A 442 -47.18 14.31 -3.22
N LEU A 443 -46.98 13.10 -3.74
CA LEU A 443 -45.68 12.60 -4.20
C LEU A 443 -45.17 13.43 -5.40
N GLN A 444 -46.02 13.86 -6.31
CA GLN A 444 -45.64 14.72 -7.42
C GLN A 444 -45.16 16.09 -6.97
N LYS A 445 -45.76 16.66 -5.89
CA LYS A 445 -45.28 17.90 -5.30
C LYS A 445 -43.90 17.71 -4.65
N GLU A 446 -43.73 16.67 -3.85
CA GLU A 446 -42.44 16.34 -3.21
C GLU A 446 -41.36 16.09 -4.28
N LEU A 447 -41.68 15.38 -5.36
CA LEU A 447 -40.80 15.17 -6.48
C LEU A 447 -40.40 16.45 -7.21
N ALA A 448 -41.34 17.39 -7.40
CA ALA A 448 -41.04 18.66 -8.03
C ALA A 448 -40.08 19.51 -7.18
N GLU A 449 -40.29 19.57 -5.86
CA GLU A 449 -39.44 20.29 -4.92
C GLU A 449 -38.03 19.70 -4.89
N LEU A 450 -37.90 18.36 -4.76
CA LEU A 450 -36.63 17.69 -4.74
C LEU A 450 -35.84 17.82 -6.05
N ARG A 451 -36.53 17.78 -7.19
CA ARG A 451 -35.90 18.00 -8.52
C ARG A 451 -35.40 19.44 -8.67
N GLU A 452 -36.09 20.41 -8.16
CA GLU A 452 -35.66 21.81 -8.20
C GLU A 452 -34.45 22.03 -7.27
N GLU A 453 -34.49 21.46 -6.06
CA GLU A 453 -33.36 21.45 -5.13
C GLU A 453 -32.12 20.79 -5.74
N PHE A 454 -32.29 19.59 -6.30
CA PHE A 454 -31.22 18.87 -6.98
C PHE A 454 -30.61 19.66 -8.14
N LYS A 455 -31.48 20.27 -8.99
CA LYS A 455 -31.02 21.07 -10.13
C LYS A 455 -30.22 22.29 -9.69
N SER A 456 -30.70 23.00 -8.65
CA SER A 456 -30.00 24.15 -8.09
C SER A 456 -28.65 23.79 -7.50
N LYS A 457 -28.59 22.77 -6.63
CA LYS A 457 -27.35 22.29 -6.01
C LYS A 457 -26.38 21.72 -7.05
N LYS A 458 -26.90 21.00 -8.05
CA LYS A 458 -26.05 20.45 -9.13
C LYS A 458 -25.43 21.55 -9.98
N ALA A 459 -26.19 22.62 -10.30
CA ALA A 459 -25.64 23.73 -11.06
C ALA A 459 -24.50 24.45 -10.31
N SER A 460 -24.62 24.60 -8.99
CA SER A 460 -23.56 25.15 -8.14
C SER A 460 -22.32 24.24 -8.15
N TRP A 461 -22.51 22.94 -7.97
CA TRP A 461 -21.45 21.96 -8.01
C TRP A 461 -20.73 21.91 -9.37
N ASP A 462 -21.47 21.89 -10.49
CA ASP A 462 -20.89 21.92 -11.84
C ASP A 462 -20.04 23.19 -12.08
N GLN A 463 -20.44 24.33 -11.51
CA GLN A 463 -19.64 25.56 -11.56
C GLN A 463 -18.39 25.51 -10.70
N GLU A 464 -18.45 24.90 -9.50
CA GLU A 464 -17.29 24.70 -8.64
C GLU A 464 -16.30 23.74 -9.30
N LYS A 465 -16.77 22.60 -9.79
CA LYS A 465 -15.96 21.62 -10.52
C LYS A 465 -15.21 22.23 -11.70
N SER A 466 -15.92 23.02 -12.54
CA SER A 466 -15.29 23.66 -13.69
C SER A 466 -14.23 24.72 -13.32
N ALA A 467 -14.37 25.38 -12.15
CA ALA A 467 -13.37 26.30 -11.64
C ALA A 467 -12.09 25.55 -11.18
N VAL A 468 -12.25 24.43 -10.46
CA VAL A 468 -11.13 23.58 -10.03
C VAL A 468 -10.40 22.98 -11.24
N GLU A 469 -11.12 22.43 -12.21
CA GLU A 469 -10.52 21.91 -13.45
C GLU A 469 -9.71 22.97 -14.22
N ARG A 470 -10.16 24.22 -14.21
CA ARG A 470 -9.44 25.32 -14.84
C ARG A 470 -8.12 25.61 -14.13
N VAL A 471 -8.10 25.62 -12.80
CA VAL A 471 -6.88 25.78 -12.00
C VAL A 471 -5.91 24.66 -12.27
N SER A 472 -6.38 23.41 -12.30
CA SER A 472 -5.54 22.23 -12.60
C SER A 472 -4.90 22.31 -13.98
N LYS A 473 -5.65 22.64 -15.02
CA LYS A 473 -5.12 22.82 -16.39
C LYS A 473 -4.06 23.90 -16.47
N LEU A 474 -4.28 25.05 -15.81
CA LEU A 474 -3.28 26.11 -15.79
C LEU A 474 -1.98 25.68 -15.09
N LYS A 475 -2.06 24.88 -14.03
CA LYS A 475 -0.87 24.33 -13.37
C LYS A 475 -0.11 23.36 -14.27
N GLU A 476 -0.82 22.46 -14.99
CA GLU A 476 -0.20 21.55 -15.97
C GLU A 476 0.51 22.33 -17.09
N GLU A 477 -0.12 23.39 -17.61
CA GLU A 477 0.49 24.24 -18.63
C GLU A 477 1.74 24.97 -18.13
N ILE A 478 1.74 25.45 -16.88
CA ILE A 478 2.89 26.09 -16.25
C ILE A 478 4.03 25.08 -16.06
N GLU A 479 3.74 23.86 -15.62
CA GLU A 479 4.76 22.82 -15.46
C GLU A 479 5.37 22.42 -16.80
N SER A 480 4.53 22.18 -17.81
CA SER A 480 4.99 21.91 -19.18
C SER A 480 5.89 23.04 -19.72
N LEU A 481 5.49 24.30 -19.47
CA LEU A 481 6.27 25.46 -19.89
C LEU A 481 7.60 25.57 -19.15
N ASN A 482 7.63 25.31 -17.84
CA ASN A 482 8.87 25.28 -17.05
C ASN A 482 9.83 24.20 -17.58
N ASN A 483 9.30 23.03 -17.95
CA ASN A 483 10.08 21.96 -18.57
C ASN A 483 10.66 22.41 -19.93
N GLU A 484 9.88 23.10 -20.77
CA GLU A 484 10.37 23.64 -22.03
C GLU A 484 11.46 24.70 -21.82
N ILE A 485 11.31 25.59 -20.83
CA ILE A 485 12.32 26.61 -20.50
C ILE A 485 13.63 25.93 -20.10
N GLN A 486 13.60 24.90 -19.25
CA GLN A 486 14.82 24.21 -18.85
C GLN A 486 15.48 23.44 -20.00
N ILE A 487 14.70 22.85 -20.90
CA ILE A 487 15.22 22.20 -22.10
C ILE A 487 15.89 23.24 -23.02
N ALA A 488 15.25 24.37 -23.23
CA ALA A 488 15.79 25.44 -24.04
C ALA A 488 17.11 26.02 -23.45
N GLN A 489 17.17 26.22 -22.14
CA GLN A 489 18.38 26.64 -21.42
C GLN A 489 19.53 25.65 -21.57
N ARG A 490 19.25 24.32 -21.46
CA ARG A 490 20.27 23.27 -21.66
C ARG A 490 20.81 23.22 -23.08
N ASN A 491 19.94 23.48 -24.06
CA ASN A 491 20.31 23.49 -25.48
C ASN A 491 20.98 24.84 -25.91
N TYR A 492 21.25 25.73 -24.93
CA TYR A 492 21.78 27.09 -25.17
C TYR A 492 20.89 27.93 -26.10
N ASP A 493 19.61 27.60 -26.26
CA ASP A 493 18.63 28.44 -26.95
C ASP A 493 18.07 29.49 -25.98
N LEU A 494 18.96 30.47 -25.69
CA LEU A 494 18.63 31.53 -24.72
C LEU A 494 17.51 32.45 -25.21
N ASN A 495 17.30 32.57 -26.51
CA ASN A 495 16.22 33.38 -27.06
C ASN A 495 14.86 32.74 -26.78
N LYS A 496 14.73 31.45 -27.05
CA LYS A 496 13.50 30.70 -26.75
C LYS A 496 13.24 30.61 -25.24
N ALA A 497 14.29 30.39 -24.46
CA ALA A 497 14.16 30.36 -23.00
C ALA A 497 13.66 31.69 -22.43
N ALA A 498 14.20 32.82 -22.94
CA ALA A 498 13.79 34.16 -22.53
C ALA A 498 12.35 34.48 -22.95
N GLU A 499 11.94 34.13 -24.18
CA GLU A 499 10.56 34.31 -24.67
C GLU A 499 9.55 33.57 -23.78
N LEU A 500 9.84 32.32 -23.43
CA LEU A 500 8.98 31.49 -22.59
C LEU A 500 8.95 32.00 -21.14
N GLN A 501 10.13 32.33 -20.57
CA GLN A 501 10.27 32.73 -19.17
C GLN A 501 9.73 34.13 -18.87
N TYR A 502 9.92 35.09 -19.78
CA TYR A 502 9.50 36.49 -19.56
C TYR A 502 8.24 36.87 -20.34
N GLY A 503 7.81 36.06 -21.30
CA GLY A 503 6.60 36.29 -22.09
C GLY A 503 5.42 35.45 -21.61
N LYS A 504 5.52 34.13 -21.79
CA LYS A 504 4.37 33.24 -21.54
C LYS A 504 4.15 32.88 -20.06
N LEU A 505 5.24 32.62 -19.32
CA LEU A 505 5.15 32.19 -17.94
C LEU A 505 4.44 33.21 -17.02
N PRO A 506 4.74 34.49 -17.04
CA PRO A 506 4.06 35.49 -16.20
C PRO A 506 2.58 35.65 -16.56
N GLU A 507 2.21 35.43 -17.81
CA GLU A 507 0.81 35.50 -18.22
C GLU A 507 0.00 34.32 -17.68
N LEU A 508 0.53 33.09 -17.74
CA LEU A 508 -0.12 31.92 -17.17
C LEU A 508 -0.18 32.00 -15.63
N GLN A 509 0.88 32.53 -14.98
CA GLN A 509 0.87 32.75 -13.54
C GLN A 509 -0.21 33.73 -13.12
N ARG A 510 -0.39 34.84 -13.87
CA ARG A 510 -1.46 35.80 -13.61
C ARG A 510 -2.85 35.17 -13.80
N GLN A 511 -3.04 34.37 -14.85
CA GLN A 511 -4.29 33.65 -15.09
C GLN A 511 -4.58 32.65 -13.96
N LEU A 512 -3.55 31.99 -13.42
CA LEU A 512 -3.68 31.10 -12.29
C LEU A 512 -4.09 31.85 -11.02
N GLU A 513 -3.44 33.00 -10.70
CA GLU A 513 -3.82 33.84 -9.57
C GLU A 513 -5.26 34.34 -9.67
N GLU A 514 -5.70 34.81 -10.85
CA GLU A 514 -7.08 35.26 -11.09
C GLU A 514 -8.09 34.10 -10.92
N ALA A 515 -7.74 32.89 -11.37
CA ALA A 515 -8.57 31.71 -11.21
C ALA A 515 -8.65 31.28 -9.74
N GLU A 516 -7.54 31.30 -9.01
CA GLU A 516 -7.49 30.98 -7.58
C GLU A 516 -8.24 32.01 -6.70
N GLU A 517 -8.13 33.32 -7.02
CA GLU A 517 -8.90 34.33 -6.32
C GLU A 517 -10.41 34.21 -6.57
N SER A 518 -10.79 33.86 -7.79
CA SER A 518 -12.21 33.63 -8.11
C SER A 518 -12.77 32.39 -7.43
N ALA A 519 -11.98 31.38 -7.19
CA ALA A 519 -12.33 30.20 -6.39
C ALA A 519 -12.47 30.56 -4.89
N LYS A 520 -11.52 31.33 -4.32
CA LYS A 520 -11.52 31.70 -2.89
C LYS A 520 -12.66 32.67 -2.48
N LYS A 521 -13.20 33.48 -3.38
CA LYS A 521 -14.27 34.45 -3.08
C LYS A 521 -15.64 33.82 -2.91
N ARG A 522 -15.80 32.52 -3.08
CA ARG A 522 -17.06 31.80 -2.91
C ARG A 522 -17.09 31.22 -1.47
N GLU A 523 -17.90 31.86 -0.60
CA GLU A 523 -17.99 31.54 0.84
C GLU A 523 -18.65 30.19 1.18
N SER A 524 -19.15 29.43 0.21
CA SER A 524 -19.84 28.15 0.40
C SER A 524 -19.31 27.13 -0.60
N SER A 525 -18.19 26.51 -0.27
CA SER A 525 -17.68 25.41 -1.07
C SER A 525 -18.35 24.11 -0.62
N MET A 526 -19.06 23.43 -1.53
CA MET A 526 -19.57 22.07 -1.36
C MET A 526 -18.46 21.04 -1.55
N VAL A 527 -17.27 21.47 -1.96
CA VAL A 527 -16.18 20.62 -2.41
C VAL A 527 -14.91 20.96 -1.62
N HIS A 528 -14.31 19.95 -0.99
CA HIS A 528 -13.00 20.09 -0.41
C HIS A 528 -11.94 20.09 -1.53
N GLU A 529 -11.27 21.23 -1.75
CA GLU A 529 -10.27 21.41 -2.82
C GLU A 529 -8.84 21.09 -2.38
N SER A 530 -8.63 20.89 -1.11
CA SER A 530 -7.27 20.72 -0.56
C SER A 530 -7.20 19.56 0.41
N VAL A 531 -6.12 18.81 0.31
CA VAL A 531 -5.72 17.81 1.31
C VAL A 531 -5.23 18.55 2.55
N THR A 532 -5.86 18.27 3.68
CA THR A 532 -5.51 18.80 5.00
C THR A 532 -5.06 17.67 5.93
N ASP A 533 -4.77 18.00 7.17
CA ASP A 533 -4.47 17.04 8.23
C ASP A 533 -5.66 16.11 8.57
N ASP A 534 -6.90 16.55 8.31
CA ASP A 534 -8.10 15.73 8.55
C ASP A 534 -8.21 14.55 7.59
N GLU A 535 -7.91 14.74 6.29
CA GLU A 535 -7.88 13.66 5.31
C GLU A 535 -6.77 12.64 5.64
N ILE A 536 -5.58 13.12 5.98
CA ILE A 536 -4.47 12.26 6.42
C ILE A 536 -4.87 11.45 7.66
N ALA A 537 -5.48 12.09 8.64
CA ALA A 537 -5.96 11.42 9.85
C ALA A 537 -7.05 10.37 9.53
N THR A 538 -7.95 10.66 8.60
CA THR A 538 -9.00 9.74 8.16
C THR A 538 -8.44 8.48 7.50
N ILE A 539 -7.41 8.63 6.64
CA ILE A 539 -6.76 7.50 5.97
C ILE A 539 -6.01 6.64 6.99
N ILE A 540 -5.25 7.27 7.89
CA ILE A 540 -4.56 6.54 8.95
C ILE A 540 -5.55 5.77 9.82
N SER A 541 -6.69 6.39 10.16
CA SER A 541 -7.77 5.72 10.90
C SER A 541 -8.28 4.48 10.17
N ARG A 542 -8.41 4.57 8.84
CA ARG A 542 -8.83 3.44 8.00
C ARG A 542 -7.78 2.33 7.94
N TRP A 543 -6.50 2.68 7.80
CA TRP A 543 -5.41 1.69 7.70
C TRP A 543 -5.11 0.99 9.02
N THR A 544 -5.13 1.76 10.11
CA THR A 544 -4.74 1.27 11.44
C THR A 544 -5.91 0.83 12.30
N GLY A 545 -7.14 1.21 11.93
CA GLY A 545 -8.32 1.01 12.75
C GLY A 545 -8.38 1.94 13.98
N ILE A 546 -7.53 2.98 14.02
CA ILE A 546 -7.46 3.93 15.15
C ILE A 546 -8.23 5.18 14.75
N PRO A 547 -9.11 5.71 15.60
CA PRO A 547 -9.86 6.93 15.29
C PRO A 547 -8.98 8.18 15.42
N VAL A 548 -8.01 8.34 14.52
CA VAL A 548 -7.07 9.48 14.48
C VAL A 548 -7.78 10.80 14.13
N ALA A 549 -8.86 10.73 13.35
CA ALA A 549 -9.63 11.90 12.92
C ALA A 549 -10.31 12.70 14.04
N LYS A 550 -10.33 12.18 15.28
CA LYS A 550 -10.90 12.85 16.45
C LYS A 550 -9.87 13.43 17.40
N LEU A 551 -8.62 13.56 16.99
CA LEU A 551 -7.47 14.02 17.80
C LEU A 551 -7.48 15.52 18.16
N THR A 552 -8.51 16.27 17.79
CA THR A 552 -8.69 17.67 18.15
C THR A 552 -9.32 17.84 19.56
N GLU A 553 -9.90 18.95 19.89
CA GLU A 553 -10.44 19.32 21.21
C GLU A 553 -11.30 18.26 21.93
N SER A 554 -11.97 17.38 21.15
CA SER A 554 -12.82 16.31 21.69
C SER A 554 -12.05 15.21 22.43
N GLU A 555 -10.84 14.83 21.98
CA GLU A 555 -10.03 13.79 22.67
C GLU A 555 -9.36 14.30 23.94
N ARG A 556 -8.94 15.57 23.97
CA ARG A 556 -8.47 16.17 25.22
C ARG A 556 -9.55 16.11 26.28
N ASN A 557 -10.77 16.46 25.91
CA ASN A 557 -11.93 16.41 26.81
C ASN A 557 -12.34 14.97 27.17
N LYS A 558 -12.27 14.02 26.23
CA LYS A 558 -12.50 12.59 26.54
C LYS A 558 -11.45 12.04 27.50
N THR A 559 -10.17 12.37 27.28
CA THR A 559 -9.08 11.92 28.17
C THR A 559 -9.19 12.54 29.56
N LEU A 560 -9.55 13.83 29.66
CA LEU A 560 -9.75 14.51 30.93
C LEU A 560 -11.00 14.04 31.72
N ASN A 561 -12.01 13.51 31.03
CA ASN A 561 -13.21 12.95 31.64
C ASN A 561 -13.25 11.40 31.54
N LEU A 562 -12.09 10.76 31.34
CA LEU A 562 -12.00 9.30 31.20
C LEU A 562 -12.54 8.57 32.42
N ASP A 563 -12.34 9.11 33.62
CA ASP A 563 -12.92 8.64 34.87
C ASP A 563 -14.45 8.47 34.79
N LYS A 564 -15.15 9.48 34.30
CA LYS A 564 -16.61 9.47 34.16
C LYS A 564 -17.07 8.45 33.11
N GLU A 565 -16.34 8.33 32.02
CA GLU A 565 -16.68 7.33 30.98
C GLU A 565 -16.47 5.90 31.50
N LEU A 566 -15.42 5.67 32.27
CA LEU A 566 -15.17 4.36 32.86
C LEU A 566 -16.22 4.00 33.91
N HIS A 567 -16.65 4.96 34.73
CA HIS A 567 -17.68 4.76 35.73
C HIS A 567 -19.09 4.47 35.16
N LYS A 568 -19.34 4.79 33.87
CA LYS A 568 -20.58 4.36 33.22
C LYS A 568 -20.69 2.82 33.11
N ARG A 569 -19.56 2.10 33.19
CA ARG A 569 -19.50 0.64 33.03
C ARG A 569 -18.95 -0.08 34.25
N VAL A 570 -18.10 0.59 35.03
CA VAL A 570 -17.44 0.01 36.21
C VAL A 570 -17.97 0.66 37.47
N VAL A 571 -18.65 -0.12 38.28
CA VAL A 571 -19.31 0.35 39.51
C VAL A 571 -18.43 0.03 40.71
N GLY A 572 -18.22 1.01 41.59
CA GLY A 572 -17.65 0.80 42.94
C GLY A 572 -16.15 0.53 43.01
N GLN A 573 -15.37 0.91 42.01
CA GLN A 573 -13.91 0.77 41.94
C GLN A 573 -13.22 2.12 41.72
N ASP A 574 -13.66 3.16 42.47
CA ASP A 574 -13.25 4.56 42.25
C ASP A 574 -11.74 4.74 42.25
N GLU A 575 -11.05 4.23 43.27
CA GLU A 575 -9.58 4.30 43.38
C GLU A 575 -8.86 3.62 42.19
N GLY A 576 -9.37 2.49 41.76
CA GLY A 576 -8.83 1.77 40.60
C GLY A 576 -8.97 2.55 39.28
N VAL A 577 -10.14 3.14 39.07
CA VAL A 577 -10.42 3.98 37.90
C VAL A 577 -9.57 5.25 37.93
N GLU A 578 -9.44 5.91 39.11
CA GLU A 578 -8.64 7.10 39.26
C GLU A 578 -7.16 6.85 38.93
N LYS A 579 -6.52 5.83 39.52
CA LYS A 579 -5.13 5.45 39.28
C LYS A 579 -4.84 5.16 37.82
N VAL A 580 -5.75 4.40 37.16
CA VAL A 580 -5.63 4.10 35.72
C VAL A 580 -5.74 5.39 34.91
N THR A 581 -6.72 6.23 35.18
CA THR A 581 -6.94 7.49 34.47
C THR A 581 -5.73 8.44 34.60
N GLU A 582 -5.19 8.59 35.80
CA GLU A 582 -3.99 9.42 36.01
C GLU A 582 -2.77 8.91 35.22
N ALA A 583 -2.53 7.60 35.21
CA ALA A 583 -1.41 7.04 34.48
C ALA A 583 -1.57 7.27 32.95
N ILE A 584 -2.78 7.15 32.43
CA ILE A 584 -3.09 7.41 31.02
C ILE A 584 -2.94 8.92 30.70
N ILE A 585 -3.41 9.80 31.57
CA ILE A 585 -3.23 11.25 31.41
C ILE A 585 -1.74 11.60 31.36
N ARG A 586 -0.91 11.05 32.28
CA ARG A 586 0.56 11.26 32.25
C ARG A 586 1.19 10.81 30.92
N SER A 587 0.77 9.68 30.40
CA SER A 587 1.27 9.17 29.11
C SER A 587 0.82 10.04 27.94
N LYS A 588 -0.47 10.37 27.87
CA LYS A 588 -1.05 11.20 26.78
C LYS A 588 -0.52 12.65 26.79
N ALA A 589 -0.16 13.17 27.97
CA ALA A 589 0.48 14.47 28.10
C ALA A 589 1.97 14.49 27.64
N GLY A 590 2.55 13.33 27.27
CA GLY A 590 3.94 13.25 26.83
C GLY A 590 4.97 13.38 27.95
N ILE A 591 4.55 13.25 29.23
CA ILE A 591 5.44 13.32 30.38
C ILE A 591 6.11 11.98 30.67
N LYS A 592 5.46 10.89 30.30
CA LYS A 592 5.98 9.52 30.40
C LYS A 592 7.05 9.25 29.35
N ASP A 593 7.98 8.36 29.65
CA ASP A 593 8.99 7.87 28.71
C ASP A 593 8.34 7.31 27.43
N PRO A 594 8.61 7.89 26.26
CA PRO A 594 7.98 7.49 25.00
C PRO A 594 8.42 6.08 24.52
N THR A 595 9.45 5.50 25.12
CA THR A 595 9.92 4.14 24.78
C THR A 595 9.09 3.05 25.45
N LYS A 596 8.25 3.38 26.43
CA LYS A 596 7.46 2.42 27.20
C LYS A 596 5.99 2.36 26.74
N PRO A 597 5.26 1.27 27.07
CA PRO A 597 3.82 1.19 26.85
C PRO A 597 3.03 2.36 27.46
N ILE A 598 1.84 2.67 26.92
CA ILE A 598 0.96 3.75 27.42
C ILE A 598 0.70 3.58 28.94
N GLY A 599 0.40 2.34 29.35
CA GLY A 599 0.19 1.98 30.75
C GLY A 599 0.48 0.51 31.01
N SER A 600 0.94 0.20 32.22
CA SER A 600 1.19 -1.16 32.68
C SER A 600 0.62 -1.34 34.07
N PHE A 601 -0.41 -2.17 34.18
CA PHE A 601 -1.22 -2.29 35.40
C PHE A 601 -1.30 -3.73 35.89
N MET A 602 -1.28 -3.91 37.19
CA MET A 602 -1.63 -5.17 37.84
C MET A 602 -2.92 -5.01 38.64
N PHE A 603 -3.96 -5.76 38.27
CA PHE A 603 -5.26 -5.77 38.94
C PHE A 603 -5.37 -6.96 39.89
N LEU A 604 -5.40 -6.69 41.19
CA LEU A 604 -5.50 -7.69 42.26
C LEU A 604 -6.92 -7.69 42.82
N GLY A 605 -7.43 -8.83 43.14
CA GLY A 605 -8.72 -8.95 43.85
C GLY A 605 -9.53 -10.21 43.50
N PRO A 606 -10.61 -10.43 44.21
CA PRO A 606 -11.46 -11.64 44.02
C PRO A 606 -12.06 -11.71 42.61
N THR A 607 -12.60 -12.86 42.29
CA THR A 607 -13.25 -13.08 41.00
C THR A 607 -14.55 -12.28 40.91
N GLY A 608 -14.87 -11.71 39.75
CA GLY A 608 -16.16 -11.05 39.47
C GLY A 608 -16.31 -9.64 40.05
N VAL A 609 -15.23 -8.95 40.44
CA VAL A 609 -15.26 -7.57 40.97
C VAL A 609 -15.08 -6.50 39.92
N GLY A 610 -14.95 -6.84 38.61
CA GLY A 610 -14.87 -5.88 37.52
C GLY A 610 -13.50 -5.73 36.86
N LYS A 611 -12.46 -6.52 37.21
CA LYS A 611 -11.11 -6.44 36.62
C LYS A 611 -11.11 -6.48 35.07
N THR A 612 -11.74 -7.48 34.51
CA THR A 612 -11.86 -7.64 33.05
C THR A 612 -12.79 -6.60 32.43
N GLU A 613 -13.81 -6.13 33.18
CA GLU A 613 -14.72 -5.10 32.67
C GLU A 613 -14.04 -3.73 32.56
N LEU A 614 -13.18 -3.39 33.52
CA LEU A 614 -12.36 -2.18 33.41
C LEU A 614 -11.42 -2.23 32.19
N ALA A 615 -10.82 -3.41 31.90
CA ALA A 615 -10.00 -3.58 30.70
C ALA A 615 -10.82 -3.39 29.40
N LYS A 616 -12.04 -3.89 29.33
CA LYS A 616 -12.97 -3.69 28.22
C LYS A 616 -13.41 -2.23 28.09
N ALA A 617 -13.75 -1.61 29.22
CA ALA A 617 -14.14 -0.20 29.25
C ALA A 617 -13.00 0.70 28.76
N LEU A 618 -11.75 0.40 29.12
CA LEU A 618 -10.57 1.09 28.62
C LEU A 618 -10.39 0.92 27.11
N ALA A 619 -10.54 -0.30 26.60
CA ALA A 619 -10.45 -0.55 25.16
C ALA A 619 -11.54 0.23 24.40
N ALA A 620 -12.77 0.24 24.90
CA ALA A 620 -13.87 0.99 24.31
C ALA A 620 -13.66 2.52 24.35
N SER A 621 -13.17 3.04 25.49
CA SER A 621 -13.02 4.49 25.68
C SER A 621 -11.81 5.09 24.97
N LEU A 622 -10.68 4.35 24.92
CA LEU A 622 -9.42 4.84 24.36
C LEU A 622 -9.20 4.44 22.91
N PHE A 623 -9.75 3.30 22.49
CA PHE A 623 -9.59 2.73 21.15
C PHE A 623 -10.92 2.53 20.44
N ASP A 624 -12.00 3.17 20.93
CA ASP A 624 -13.37 3.22 20.41
C ASP A 624 -14.02 1.85 20.10
N ASN A 625 -13.36 0.74 20.43
CA ASN A 625 -13.92 -0.61 20.22
C ASN A 625 -13.39 -1.59 21.26
N GLU A 626 -14.31 -2.35 21.90
CA GLU A 626 -13.95 -3.44 22.81
C GLU A 626 -13.13 -4.55 22.14
N GLN A 627 -13.27 -4.73 20.82
CA GLN A 627 -12.51 -5.72 20.06
C GLN A 627 -11.02 -5.39 19.95
N ASN A 628 -10.62 -4.16 20.31
CA ASN A 628 -9.21 -3.75 20.42
C ASN A 628 -8.60 -4.19 21.75
N MET A 629 -9.12 -5.27 22.34
CA MET A 629 -8.55 -5.96 23.48
C MET A 629 -8.03 -7.34 23.04
N VAL A 630 -6.73 -7.57 23.27
CA VAL A 630 -6.07 -8.87 23.11
C VAL A 630 -6.06 -9.55 24.47
N ARG A 631 -6.82 -10.64 24.63
CA ARG A 631 -6.87 -11.40 25.88
C ARG A 631 -6.02 -12.67 25.74
N ILE A 632 -5.12 -12.88 26.69
CA ILE A 632 -4.26 -14.05 26.80
C ILE A 632 -4.47 -14.66 28.19
N ASP A 633 -4.97 -15.88 28.21
CA ASP A 633 -5.17 -16.64 29.46
C ASP A 633 -3.87 -17.34 29.84
N MET A 634 -3.28 -16.95 30.95
CA MET A 634 -1.98 -17.48 31.39
C MET A 634 -2.06 -18.91 31.90
N SER A 635 -3.25 -19.47 32.11
CA SER A 635 -3.41 -20.88 32.40
C SER A 635 -2.99 -21.81 31.26
N GLU A 636 -2.97 -21.28 30.02
CA GLU A 636 -2.44 -22.00 28.85
C GLU A 636 -0.90 -21.96 28.73
N TYR A 637 -0.22 -21.14 29.56
CA TYR A 637 1.21 -20.87 29.49
C TYR A 637 1.97 -21.27 30.77
N MET A 638 1.53 -22.37 31.37
CA MET A 638 2.13 -22.92 32.59
C MET A 638 3.44 -23.67 32.33
N GLU A 639 3.65 -24.16 31.10
CA GLU A 639 4.81 -24.95 30.74
C GLU A 639 5.84 -24.15 29.97
N LYS A 640 7.13 -24.50 30.11
CA LYS A 640 8.25 -23.79 29.51
C LYS A 640 8.15 -23.65 27.98
N TYR A 641 7.74 -24.69 27.29
CA TYR A 641 7.60 -24.66 25.84
C TYR A 641 6.42 -23.76 25.36
N SER A 642 5.46 -23.51 26.21
CA SER A 642 4.32 -22.64 25.88
C SER A 642 4.74 -21.19 25.69
N VAL A 643 5.87 -20.75 26.25
CA VAL A 643 6.42 -19.42 26.05
C VAL A 643 6.75 -19.17 24.57
N SER A 644 7.20 -20.18 23.83
CA SER A 644 7.44 -20.08 22.39
C SER A 644 6.16 -19.82 21.58
N ARG A 645 4.99 -20.15 22.12
CA ARG A 645 3.71 -19.79 21.49
C ARG A 645 3.40 -18.29 21.59
N LEU A 646 3.95 -17.60 22.58
CA LEU A 646 3.76 -16.13 22.72
C LEU A 646 4.57 -15.35 21.71
N ILE A 647 5.83 -15.73 21.50
CA ILE A 647 6.80 -14.97 20.67
C ILE A 647 7.16 -15.66 19.35
N GLY A 648 6.69 -16.89 19.15
CA GLY A 648 6.97 -17.74 17.98
C GLY A 648 7.97 -18.85 18.29
N ALA A 649 7.86 -19.97 17.54
CA ALA A 649 8.75 -21.10 17.65
C ALA A 649 10.13 -20.79 17.03
N PRO A 650 11.26 -21.30 17.59
CA PRO A 650 12.56 -21.15 16.97
C PRO A 650 12.65 -21.80 15.58
N PRO A 651 13.60 -21.37 14.71
CA PRO A 651 13.78 -21.96 13.39
C PRO A 651 13.96 -23.49 13.46
N GLY A 652 13.21 -24.21 12.61
CA GLY A 652 13.24 -25.66 12.53
C GLY A 652 12.23 -26.39 13.41
N TYR A 653 11.46 -25.70 14.21
CA TYR A 653 10.35 -26.28 14.98
C TYR A 653 8.99 -26.06 14.29
N VAL A 654 8.04 -26.95 14.56
CA VAL A 654 6.66 -26.85 14.05
C VAL A 654 6.02 -25.56 14.59
N GLY A 655 5.40 -24.76 13.69
CA GLY A 655 4.78 -23.47 14.04
C GLY A 655 5.69 -22.26 13.87
N TYR A 656 6.91 -22.41 13.33
CA TYR A 656 7.82 -21.28 13.06
C TYR A 656 7.20 -20.24 12.09
N GLU A 657 6.47 -20.70 11.06
CA GLU A 657 5.84 -19.83 10.07
C GLU A 657 4.57 -19.11 10.60
N GLU A 658 3.94 -19.63 11.64
CA GLU A 658 2.70 -19.08 12.20
C GLU A 658 2.94 -17.83 13.05
N GLY A 659 4.18 -17.60 13.50
CA GLY A 659 4.51 -16.50 14.43
C GLY A 659 4.02 -16.73 15.85
N GLY A 660 4.25 -15.79 16.76
CA GLY A 660 3.80 -15.86 18.15
C GLY A 660 2.41 -15.25 18.32
N GLN A 661 1.60 -15.85 19.19
CA GLN A 661 0.21 -15.38 19.43
C GLN A 661 0.16 -13.95 19.95
N LEU A 662 1.03 -13.59 20.88
CA LEU A 662 1.14 -12.22 21.41
C LEU A 662 1.70 -11.27 20.35
N THR A 663 2.82 -11.65 19.74
CA THR A 663 3.53 -10.79 18.78
C THR A 663 2.68 -10.54 17.53
N GLU A 664 2.02 -11.55 16.97
CA GLU A 664 1.12 -11.38 15.81
C GLU A 664 -0.15 -10.59 16.16
N ALA A 665 -0.73 -10.81 17.35
CA ALA A 665 -1.92 -10.07 17.78
C ALA A 665 -1.63 -8.57 17.91
N VAL A 666 -0.50 -8.21 18.55
CA VAL A 666 -0.10 -6.81 18.73
C VAL A 666 0.38 -6.20 17.41
N ARG A 667 1.09 -6.95 16.56
CA ARG A 667 1.49 -6.47 15.24
C ARG A 667 0.28 -6.10 14.37
N ARG A 668 -0.80 -6.88 14.45
CA ARG A 668 -2.06 -6.61 13.73
C ARG A 668 -2.90 -5.51 14.38
N LYS A 669 -2.78 -5.34 15.70
CA LYS A 669 -3.50 -4.34 16.50
C LYS A 669 -2.54 -3.61 17.43
N PRO A 670 -1.67 -2.73 16.90
CA PRO A 670 -0.65 -2.04 17.69
C PRO A 670 -1.25 -1.08 18.73
N TYR A 671 -2.52 -0.73 18.56
CA TYR A 671 -3.30 0.05 19.53
C TYR A 671 -4.33 -0.84 20.18
N SER A 672 -3.97 -1.42 21.30
CA SER A 672 -4.85 -2.37 21.98
C SER A 672 -4.58 -2.40 23.48
N VAL A 673 -5.58 -2.89 24.20
CA VAL A 673 -5.40 -3.33 25.58
C VAL A 673 -4.98 -4.80 25.55
N VAL A 674 -3.80 -5.10 26.06
CA VAL A 674 -3.34 -6.49 26.17
C VAL A 674 -3.59 -6.95 27.60
N LEU A 675 -4.55 -7.87 27.74
CA LEU A 675 -4.98 -8.44 29.02
C LEU A 675 -4.35 -9.81 29.23
N PHE A 676 -3.45 -9.93 30.20
CA PHE A 676 -2.91 -11.19 30.70
C PHE A 676 -3.75 -11.63 31.89
N ASP A 677 -4.62 -12.61 31.68
CA ASP A 677 -5.55 -13.07 32.71
C ASP A 677 -4.88 -14.18 33.53
N GLU A 678 -5.05 -14.16 34.85
CA GLU A 678 -4.49 -15.11 35.82
C GLU A 678 -2.95 -15.23 35.73
N ILE A 679 -2.26 -14.08 35.75
CA ILE A 679 -0.80 -13.98 35.53
C ILE A 679 0.02 -14.83 36.51
N GLU A 680 -0.49 -15.13 37.70
CA GLU A 680 0.13 -15.99 38.70
C GLU A 680 0.33 -17.44 38.22
N LYS A 681 -0.41 -17.88 37.19
CA LYS A 681 -0.29 -19.22 36.62
C LYS A 681 0.80 -19.34 35.56
N ALA A 682 1.32 -18.23 35.10
CA ALA A 682 2.30 -18.20 34.03
C ALA A 682 3.65 -18.84 34.42
N HIS A 683 4.31 -19.52 33.46
CA HIS A 683 5.68 -19.98 33.67
C HIS A 683 6.64 -18.81 33.90
N PRO A 684 7.67 -18.96 34.76
CA PRO A 684 8.62 -17.88 35.07
C PRO A 684 9.30 -17.23 33.84
N ASP A 685 9.48 -17.95 32.75
CA ASP A 685 10.07 -17.40 31.53
C ASP A 685 9.14 -16.40 30.81
N VAL A 686 7.83 -16.43 31.05
CA VAL A 686 6.88 -15.41 30.54
C VAL A 686 7.23 -14.04 31.10
N PHE A 687 7.61 -13.98 32.38
CA PHE A 687 8.00 -12.70 33.02
C PHE A 687 9.26 -12.10 32.39
N ASN A 688 10.19 -12.93 31.90
CA ASN A 688 11.38 -12.42 31.20
C ASN A 688 10.99 -11.73 29.88
N VAL A 689 10.00 -12.26 29.17
CA VAL A 689 9.46 -11.65 27.95
C VAL A 689 8.72 -10.34 28.30
N LEU A 690 7.88 -10.35 29.34
CA LEU A 690 7.17 -9.15 29.78
C LEU A 690 8.11 -8.06 30.30
N LEU A 691 9.21 -8.41 30.95
CA LEU A 691 10.22 -7.44 31.39
C LEU A 691 10.79 -6.67 30.20
N GLN A 692 11.08 -7.33 29.09
CA GLN A 692 11.55 -6.67 27.87
C GLN A 692 10.51 -5.67 27.34
N VAL A 693 9.22 -6.05 27.35
CA VAL A 693 8.13 -5.13 26.92
C VAL A 693 8.03 -3.92 27.84
N LEU A 694 8.12 -4.13 29.15
CA LEU A 694 7.99 -3.07 30.16
C LEU A 694 9.17 -2.09 30.15
N ASP A 695 10.38 -2.56 29.77
CA ASP A 695 11.59 -1.74 29.72
C ASP A 695 11.77 -1.04 28.37
N ASP A 696 11.72 -1.82 27.29
CA ASP A 696 12.09 -1.37 25.94
C ASP A 696 10.88 -1.04 25.06
N GLY A 697 9.66 -1.38 25.50
CA GLY A 697 8.42 -1.18 24.76
C GLY A 697 8.33 -2.00 23.45
N HIS A 698 9.19 -3.00 23.28
CA HIS A 698 9.16 -3.88 22.09
C HIS A 698 9.66 -5.29 22.39
N ILE A 699 9.31 -6.23 21.53
CA ILE A 699 9.81 -7.61 21.55
C ILE A 699 10.30 -7.98 20.15
N THR A 700 11.40 -8.73 20.07
CA THR A 700 11.81 -9.40 18.83
C THR A 700 11.19 -10.79 18.78
N ASP A 701 10.40 -11.07 17.73
CA ASP A 701 9.79 -12.37 17.51
C ASP A 701 10.82 -13.42 17.05
N SER A 702 10.42 -14.68 16.96
CA SER A 702 11.29 -15.78 16.51
C SER A 702 11.77 -15.64 15.06
N GLN A 703 11.13 -14.80 14.25
CA GLN A 703 11.52 -14.50 12.87
C GLN A 703 12.46 -13.30 12.76
N GLY A 704 12.84 -12.71 13.89
CA GLY A 704 13.74 -11.55 13.95
C GLY A 704 13.02 -10.20 13.72
N ARG A 705 11.69 -10.18 13.69
CA ARG A 705 10.92 -8.94 13.52
C ARG A 705 10.70 -8.29 14.87
N THR A 706 10.88 -6.99 14.94
CA THR A 706 10.58 -6.19 16.14
C THR A 706 9.10 -5.83 16.16
N VAL A 707 8.40 -6.19 17.24
CA VAL A 707 6.99 -5.88 17.47
C VAL A 707 6.89 -4.79 18.53
N ASP A 708 6.28 -3.67 18.20
CA ASP A 708 6.17 -2.48 19.02
C ASP A 708 4.95 -2.54 19.96
N PHE A 709 5.16 -2.32 21.26
CA PHE A 709 4.15 -2.27 22.32
C PHE A 709 3.95 -0.86 22.91
N LYS A 710 4.64 0.16 22.39
CA LYS A 710 4.59 1.53 22.94
C LYS A 710 3.19 2.13 22.95
N ASN A 711 2.36 1.71 22.01
CA ASN A 711 0.99 2.17 21.88
C ASN A 711 -0.04 1.22 22.53
N THR A 712 0.41 0.25 23.33
CA THR A 712 -0.48 -0.67 24.04
C THR A 712 -0.66 -0.30 25.51
N ILE A 713 -1.74 -0.81 26.11
CA ILE A 713 -1.96 -0.80 27.56
C ILE A 713 -1.88 -2.25 28.02
N LEU A 714 -0.95 -2.52 28.92
CA LEU A 714 -0.77 -3.87 29.48
C LEU A 714 -1.54 -3.98 30.79
N ILE A 715 -2.41 -4.94 30.89
CA ILE A 715 -3.18 -5.25 32.10
C ILE A 715 -2.95 -6.70 32.49
N MET A 716 -2.53 -6.93 33.70
CA MET A 716 -2.34 -8.26 34.29
C MET A 716 -3.36 -8.44 35.39
N THR A 717 -4.15 -9.51 35.35
CA THR A 717 -5.09 -9.81 36.43
C THR A 717 -4.56 -10.93 37.29
N SER A 718 -4.77 -10.81 38.60
CA SER A 718 -4.41 -11.88 39.55
C SER A 718 -5.44 -11.98 40.68
N ASN A 719 -5.57 -13.21 41.21
CA ASN A 719 -6.39 -13.50 42.36
C ASN A 719 -5.56 -13.67 43.66
N ILE A 720 -4.24 -13.39 43.59
CA ILE A 720 -3.35 -13.44 44.77
C ILE A 720 -3.86 -12.45 45.82
N GLY A 721 -3.84 -12.87 47.09
CA GLY A 721 -4.27 -12.07 48.22
C GLY A 721 -5.78 -11.82 48.33
N SER A 722 -6.62 -12.45 47.45
CA SER A 722 -8.08 -12.24 47.44
C SER A 722 -8.74 -12.54 48.78
N GLN A 723 -8.23 -13.52 49.53
CA GLN A 723 -8.75 -13.85 50.84
C GLN A 723 -8.56 -12.70 51.84
N TYR A 724 -7.40 -12.07 51.86
CA TYR A 724 -7.13 -10.95 52.72
C TYR A 724 -8.00 -9.73 52.35
N LEU A 725 -8.33 -9.53 51.10
CA LEU A 725 -9.23 -8.48 50.66
C LEU A 725 -10.68 -8.74 51.03
N LEU A 726 -11.15 -10.00 51.04
CA LEU A 726 -12.49 -10.35 51.48
C LEU A 726 -12.71 -10.20 52.98
N GLU A 727 -11.68 -10.52 53.80
CA GLU A 727 -11.75 -10.47 55.27
C GLU A 727 -11.36 -9.08 55.81
N GLY A 728 -10.61 -8.30 55.04
CA GLY A 728 -9.97 -7.03 55.48
C GLY A 728 -10.70 -5.77 55.06
N ILE A 729 -12.03 -5.74 54.97
CA ILE A 729 -12.84 -4.57 54.66
C ILE A 729 -13.32 -3.90 55.94
N ASP A 730 -13.37 -2.59 55.98
CA ASP A 730 -14.00 -1.81 57.06
C ASP A 730 -15.53 -1.66 56.84
N GLU A 731 -16.23 -1.04 57.80
CA GLU A 731 -17.69 -0.82 57.75
C GLU A 731 -18.09 0.13 56.58
N ASN A 732 -17.15 0.86 56.00
CA ASN A 732 -17.35 1.79 54.91
C ASN A 732 -16.97 1.17 53.53
N GLY A 733 -16.58 -0.12 53.49
CA GLY A 733 -16.20 -0.81 52.28
C GLY A 733 -14.76 -0.50 51.82
N ASN A 734 -13.90 0.11 52.62
CA ASN A 734 -12.51 0.37 52.30
C ASN A 734 -11.59 -0.75 52.78
N ILE A 735 -10.49 -0.96 52.05
CA ILE A 735 -9.48 -1.97 52.41
C ILE A 735 -8.69 -1.44 53.63
N LYS A 736 -8.57 -2.27 54.65
CA LYS A 736 -7.75 -1.94 55.84
C LYS A 736 -6.27 -2.00 55.47
N THR A 737 -5.44 -1.12 56.05
CA THR A 737 -4.00 -1.05 55.81
C THR A 737 -3.26 -2.37 56.10
N ASP A 738 -3.71 -3.13 57.09
CA ASP A 738 -3.15 -4.44 57.39
C ASP A 738 -3.42 -5.46 56.29
N ALA A 739 -4.63 -5.47 55.72
CA ALA A 739 -4.97 -6.32 54.60
C ALA A 739 -4.18 -5.95 53.35
N GLU A 740 -4.03 -4.68 53.03
CA GLU A 740 -3.18 -4.19 51.96
C GLU A 740 -1.73 -4.67 52.08
N THR A 741 -1.18 -4.56 53.29
CA THR A 741 0.18 -5.01 53.61
C THR A 741 0.33 -6.54 53.40
N MET A 742 -0.67 -7.32 53.84
CA MET A 742 -0.67 -8.77 53.62
C MET A 742 -0.74 -9.14 52.13
N VAL A 743 -1.59 -8.49 51.35
CA VAL A 743 -1.67 -8.70 49.89
C VAL A 743 -0.35 -8.36 49.21
N MET A 744 0.26 -7.25 49.57
CA MET A 744 1.56 -6.84 49.00
C MET A 744 2.69 -7.81 49.38
N ASN A 745 2.69 -8.37 50.58
CA ASN A 745 3.66 -9.39 51.00
C ASN A 745 3.45 -10.70 50.22
N ASP A 746 2.22 -11.11 50.05
CA ASP A 746 1.87 -12.30 49.28
C ASP A 746 2.31 -12.11 47.77
N LEU A 747 2.04 -10.95 47.22
CA LEU A 747 2.45 -10.59 45.86
C LEU A 747 4.00 -10.65 45.69
N ARG A 748 4.75 -10.10 46.67
CA ARG A 748 6.24 -10.12 46.69
C ARG A 748 6.82 -11.54 46.86
N SER A 749 6.05 -12.48 47.40
CA SER A 749 6.46 -13.89 47.47
C SER A 749 6.31 -14.63 46.12
N HIS A 750 5.37 -14.19 45.29
CA HIS A 750 5.09 -14.82 43.98
C HIS A 750 5.85 -14.17 42.82
N PHE A 751 6.05 -12.84 42.85
CA PHE A 751 6.67 -12.11 41.76
C PHE A 751 8.01 -11.50 42.18
N ARG A 752 8.99 -11.48 41.25
CA ARG A 752 10.28 -10.86 41.52
C ARG A 752 10.11 -9.34 41.69
N PRO A 753 10.87 -8.73 42.67
CA PRO A 753 10.80 -7.29 42.90
C PRO A 753 11.07 -6.44 41.63
N GLU A 754 12.00 -6.91 40.75
CA GLU A 754 12.31 -6.24 39.49
C GLU A 754 11.12 -6.14 38.53
N PHE A 755 10.21 -7.12 38.54
CA PHE A 755 9.00 -7.09 37.72
C PHE A 755 7.96 -6.12 38.30
N LEU A 756 7.71 -6.18 39.63
CA LEU A 756 6.75 -5.31 40.27
C LEU A 756 7.12 -3.82 40.18
N ASN A 757 8.43 -3.51 40.24
CA ASN A 757 8.92 -2.14 40.13
C ASN A 757 8.83 -1.52 38.74
N ARG A 758 8.54 -2.30 37.71
CA ARG A 758 8.37 -1.84 36.31
C ARG A 758 6.92 -1.56 35.95
N LEU A 759 6.00 -1.97 36.80
CA LEU A 759 4.58 -1.66 36.62
C LEU A 759 4.30 -0.20 37.01
N ASP A 760 3.46 0.47 36.23
CA ASP A 760 3.05 1.83 36.56
C ASP A 760 2.23 1.88 37.85
N GLU A 761 1.24 0.96 37.99
CA GLU A 761 0.38 0.91 39.17
C GLU A 761 -0.05 -0.54 39.49
N ILE A 762 -0.13 -0.83 40.78
CA ILE A 762 -0.74 -2.06 41.32
C ILE A 762 -2.07 -1.65 41.94
N ILE A 763 -3.18 -2.19 41.43
CA ILE A 763 -4.53 -1.76 41.79
C ILE A 763 -5.25 -2.89 42.49
N MET A 764 -5.74 -2.63 43.69
CA MET A 764 -6.50 -3.56 44.52
C MET A 764 -7.99 -3.32 44.31
N PHE A 765 -8.68 -4.27 43.72
CA PHE A 765 -10.13 -4.23 43.54
C PHE A 765 -10.84 -4.59 44.80
N LYS A 766 -11.74 -3.73 45.24
CA LYS A 766 -12.54 -3.90 46.43
C LYS A 766 -13.63 -4.94 46.16
N PRO A 767 -13.98 -5.79 47.12
CA PRO A 767 -15.21 -6.59 47.05
C PRO A 767 -16.42 -5.69 46.82
N LEU A 768 -17.41 -6.15 46.08
CA LEU A 768 -18.62 -5.39 45.78
C LEU A 768 -19.56 -5.28 47.00
N THR A 769 -20.10 -4.10 47.27
CA THR A 769 -21.13 -3.84 48.28
C THR A 769 -22.54 -4.13 47.69
N LYS A 770 -23.56 -4.22 48.52
CA LYS A 770 -24.96 -4.41 48.06
C LYS A 770 -25.41 -3.24 47.16
N ASP A 771 -24.99 -2.03 47.42
CA ASP A 771 -25.30 -0.85 46.62
C ASP A 771 -24.63 -0.93 45.24
N ASN A 772 -23.37 -1.35 45.20
CA ASN A 772 -22.67 -1.60 43.93
C ASN A 772 -23.38 -2.65 43.07
N ILE A 773 -23.92 -3.74 43.70
CA ILE A 773 -24.66 -4.78 42.98
C ILE A 773 -25.94 -4.21 42.38
N GLY A 774 -26.65 -3.33 43.08
CA GLY A 774 -27.83 -2.65 42.50
C GLY A 774 -27.50 -1.89 41.20
N GLY A 775 -26.42 -1.14 41.19
CA GLY A 775 -25.95 -0.47 39.96
C GLY A 775 -25.54 -1.43 38.84
N ILE A 776 -24.91 -2.57 39.20
CA ILE A 776 -24.55 -3.61 38.22
C ILE A 776 -25.80 -4.25 37.59
N ILE A 777 -26.85 -4.49 38.37
CA ILE A 777 -28.13 -5.00 37.84
C ILE A 777 -28.72 -4.03 36.84
N GLU A 778 -28.69 -2.72 37.09
CA GLU A 778 -29.19 -1.70 36.18
C GLU A 778 -28.41 -1.70 34.85
N LEU A 779 -27.07 -1.83 34.90
CA LEU A 779 -26.23 -1.96 33.71
C LEU A 779 -26.55 -3.22 32.89
N MET A 780 -26.74 -4.35 33.56
CA MET A 780 -27.12 -5.60 32.91
C MET A 780 -28.51 -5.52 32.28
N LEU A 781 -29.45 -4.84 32.90
CA LEU A 781 -30.77 -4.58 32.34
C LEU A 781 -30.72 -3.63 31.15
N ALA A 782 -29.88 -2.60 31.20
CA ALA A 782 -29.67 -1.74 30.06
C ALA A 782 -29.14 -2.51 28.82
N ASP A 783 -28.27 -3.49 29.02
CA ASP A 783 -27.79 -4.37 27.94
C ASP A 783 -28.93 -5.27 27.39
N VAL A 784 -29.84 -5.70 28.23
CA VAL A 784 -31.03 -6.48 27.79
C VAL A 784 -31.98 -5.58 27.01
N ASN A 785 -32.25 -4.36 27.51
CA ASN A 785 -33.11 -3.38 26.86
C ASN A 785 -32.59 -2.98 25.51
N LYS A 786 -31.29 -2.78 25.37
CA LYS A 786 -30.66 -2.51 24.06
C LYS A 786 -30.91 -3.61 23.02
N ARG A 787 -30.96 -4.89 23.46
CA ARG A 787 -31.31 -6.06 22.60
C ARG A 787 -32.79 -6.11 22.24
N LEU A 788 -33.64 -5.49 23.06
CA LEU A 788 -35.11 -5.45 22.86
C LEU A 788 -35.56 -4.19 22.10
N GLU A 789 -34.63 -3.27 21.83
CA GLU A 789 -34.87 -2.02 21.10
C GLU A 789 -35.47 -2.26 19.71
N ASP A 790 -34.97 -3.27 19.00
CA ASP A 790 -35.50 -3.70 17.69
C ASP A 790 -36.98 -4.17 17.74
N LYS A 791 -37.47 -4.52 18.94
CA LYS A 791 -38.85 -4.95 19.16
C LYS A 791 -39.70 -3.87 19.83
N GLU A 792 -39.09 -2.68 20.05
CA GLU A 792 -39.69 -1.59 20.81
C GLU A 792 -40.19 -1.98 22.20
N LEU A 793 -39.46 -2.87 22.88
CA LEU A 793 -39.83 -3.35 24.22
C LEU A 793 -38.79 -2.95 25.25
N SER A 794 -39.20 -2.83 26.52
CA SER A 794 -38.29 -2.57 27.63
C SER A 794 -38.64 -3.47 28.84
N ILE A 795 -37.62 -3.75 29.69
CA ILE A 795 -37.77 -4.50 30.93
C ILE A 795 -37.38 -3.58 32.09
N HIS A 796 -38.18 -3.60 33.12
CA HIS A 796 -37.93 -2.87 34.36
C HIS A 796 -38.10 -3.81 35.56
N LEU A 797 -37.18 -3.75 36.54
CA LEU A 797 -37.29 -4.47 37.82
C LEU A 797 -37.74 -3.47 38.89
N THR A 798 -38.73 -3.87 39.71
CA THR A 798 -39.08 -3.12 40.91
C THR A 798 -37.98 -3.22 41.98
N ASP A 799 -37.96 -2.29 42.93
CA ASP A 799 -36.95 -2.32 44.00
C ASP A 799 -37.07 -3.58 44.88
N ALA A 800 -38.27 -4.16 45.02
CA ALA A 800 -38.47 -5.42 45.67
C ALA A 800 -37.84 -6.58 44.89
N ALA A 801 -38.03 -6.62 43.55
CA ALA A 801 -37.41 -7.60 42.67
C ALA A 801 -35.89 -7.47 42.66
N LYS A 802 -35.35 -6.23 42.63
CA LYS A 802 -33.90 -6.00 42.70
C LYS A 802 -33.31 -6.52 44.01
N SER A 803 -33.96 -6.24 45.15
CA SER A 803 -33.52 -6.74 46.47
C SER A 803 -33.53 -8.27 46.51
N TYR A 804 -34.56 -8.91 45.99
CA TYR A 804 -34.66 -10.35 45.86
C TYR A 804 -33.56 -10.96 44.98
N VAL A 805 -33.27 -10.34 43.84
CA VAL A 805 -32.19 -10.77 42.95
C VAL A 805 -30.81 -10.64 43.61
N ILE A 806 -30.58 -9.59 44.41
CA ILE A 806 -29.33 -9.38 45.18
C ILE A 806 -29.18 -10.50 46.22
N GLU A 807 -30.24 -10.80 46.96
CA GLU A 807 -30.20 -11.82 48.02
C GLU A 807 -29.93 -13.21 47.52
N HIS A 808 -30.48 -13.58 46.36
CA HIS A 808 -30.38 -14.94 45.80
C HIS A 808 -29.32 -15.11 44.71
N GLY A 809 -28.89 -14.02 44.10
CA GLY A 809 -27.94 -14.04 42.97
C GLY A 809 -26.52 -13.58 43.32
N TYR A 810 -26.28 -13.01 44.51
CA TYR A 810 -24.97 -12.50 44.89
C TYR A 810 -24.27 -13.35 45.94
N GLU A 811 -23.02 -13.70 45.65
CA GLU A 811 -22.12 -14.37 46.60
C GLU A 811 -20.81 -13.56 46.70
N PRO A 812 -20.40 -13.07 47.88
CA PRO A 812 -19.21 -12.26 48.07
C PRO A 812 -17.91 -12.86 47.49
N ALA A 813 -17.78 -14.18 47.57
CA ALA A 813 -16.60 -14.90 47.09
C ALA A 813 -16.47 -14.92 45.53
N TYR A 814 -17.59 -14.86 44.83
CA TYR A 814 -17.68 -14.95 43.36
C TYR A 814 -18.10 -13.64 42.70
N GLY A 815 -18.38 -12.58 43.47
CA GLY A 815 -18.76 -11.27 42.97
C GLY A 815 -20.03 -11.26 42.11
N ALA A 816 -20.01 -10.48 41.02
CA ALA A 816 -21.17 -10.35 40.13
C ALA A 816 -21.34 -11.51 39.12
N ARG A 817 -20.45 -12.50 39.07
CA ARG A 817 -20.56 -13.64 38.12
C ARG A 817 -21.82 -14.50 38.30
N PRO A 818 -22.19 -14.91 39.53
CA PRO A 818 -23.43 -15.64 39.75
C PRO A 818 -24.68 -14.84 39.39
N LEU A 819 -24.65 -13.53 39.64
CA LEU A 819 -25.73 -12.59 39.37
C LEU A 819 -26.16 -12.59 37.89
N LYS A 820 -25.20 -12.56 36.97
CA LYS A 820 -25.49 -12.61 35.52
C LYS A 820 -26.23 -13.89 35.14
N ARG A 821 -25.83 -15.06 35.69
CA ARG A 821 -26.53 -16.31 35.45
C ARG A 821 -27.92 -16.29 36.06
N TYR A 822 -28.07 -15.71 37.24
CA TYR A 822 -29.36 -15.61 37.94
C TYR A 822 -30.34 -14.76 37.12
N LEU A 823 -29.90 -13.57 36.67
CA LEU A 823 -30.71 -12.70 35.80
C LEU A 823 -31.12 -13.39 34.50
N THR A 824 -30.17 -14.02 33.79
CA THR A 824 -30.52 -14.75 32.56
C THR A 824 -31.51 -15.87 32.79
N LYS A 825 -31.38 -16.62 33.90
CA LYS A 825 -32.25 -17.76 34.20
C LYS A 825 -33.64 -17.32 34.65
N HIS A 826 -33.73 -16.27 35.43
CA HIS A 826 -35.00 -15.90 36.09
C HIS A 826 -35.67 -14.66 35.45
N VAL A 827 -34.92 -13.65 35.07
CA VAL A 827 -35.46 -12.41 34.51
C VAL A 827 -35.62 -12.51 32.99
N ASP A 828 -34.56 -12.87 32.25
CA ASP A 828 -34.61 -12.97 30.78
C ASP A 828 -35.61 -14.06 30.34
N THR A 829 -35.67 -15.18 31.10
CA THR A 829 -36.58 -16.27 30.80
C THR A 829 -38.05 -15.89 31.04
N LEU A 830 -38.37 -15.14 32.10
CA LEU A 830 -39.69 -14.62 32.34
C LEU A 830 -40.13 -13.64 31.25
N ALA A 831 -39.25 -12.70 30.91
CA ALA A 831 -39.50 -11.75 29.84
C ALA A 831 -39.71 -12.46 28.49
N ALA A 832 -38.89 -13.46 28.18
CA ALA A 832 -39.02 -14.23 26.94
C ALA A 832 -40.34 -15.00 26.88
N ARG A 833 -40.83 -15.50 28.01
CA ARG A 833 -42.14 -16.15 28.05
C ARG A 833 -43.27 -15.18 27.75
N MET A 834 -43.22 -13.98 28.32
CA MET A 834 -44.21 -12.93 28.07
C MET A 834 -44.26 -12.50 26.61
N ILE A 835 -43.08 -12.33 25.98
CA ILE A 835 -42.97 -11.99 24.57
C ILE A 835 -43.54 -13.13 23.69
N LEU A 836 -43.28 -14.38 24.02
CA LEU A 836 -43.76 -15.53 23.26
C LEU A 836 -45.22 -15.88 23.48
N SER A 837 -45.82 -15.48 24.62
CA SER A 837 -47.28 -15.66 24.87
C SER A 837 -48.12 -14.71 24.02
N GLY A 838 -47.52 -13.65 23.42
CA GLY A 838 -48.26 -12.68 22.65
C GLY A 838 -49.05 -11.65 23.49
N GLU A 839 -48.72 -11.52 24.76
CA GLU A 839 -49.37 -10.58 25.70
C GLU A 839 -48.68 -9.19 25.71
N VAL A 840 -47.55 -9.03 24.96
CA VAL A 840 -46.73 -7.83 24.93
C VAL A 840 -46.78 -7.23 23.53
N TYR A 841 -47.09 -5.94 23.44
CA TYR A 841 -47.16 -5.16 22.20
C TYR A 841 -45.96 -4.22 22.07
N PRO A 842 -45.61 -3.75 20.88
CA PRO A 842 -44.57 -2.72 20.71
C PRO A 842 -44.84 -1.49 21.60
N GLN A 843 -43.79 -0.94 22.21
CA GLN A 843 -43.78 0.15 23.20
C GLN A 843 -44.22 -0.23 24.61
N ASP A 844 -44.55 -1.48 24.90
CA ASP A 844 -44.84 -1.95 26.27
C ASP A 844 -43.59 -2.13 27.12
N THR A 845 -43.77 -1.96 28.43
CA THR A 845 -42.71 -2.25 29.44
C THR A 845 -43.07 -3.53 30.23
N ILE A 846 -42.18 -4.51 30.21
CA ILE A 846 -42.30 -5.70 31.05
C ILE A 846 -41.75 -5.35 32.43
N VAL A 847 -42.65 -5.32 33.43
CA VAL A 847 -42.29 -5.06 34.81
C VAL A 847 -42.17 -6.38 35.54
N ILE A 848 -41.01 -6.61 36.15
CA ILE A 848 -40.74 -7.77 36.99
C ILE A 848 -40.74 -7.34 38.44
N ASP A 849 -41.62 -7.98 39.20
CA ASP A 849 -41.84 -7.70 40.65
C ASP A 849 -41.64 -8.99 41.49
N GLU A 850 -41.51 -8.83 42.78
CA GLU A 850 -41.43 -9.95 43.74
C GLU A 850 -42.77 -10.08 44.45
N GLN A 851 -43.37 -11.26 44.42
CA GLN A 851 -44.57 -11.59 45.19
C GLN A 851 -44.49 -13.00 45.78
N GLY A 852 -44.54 -13.07 47.09
CA GLY A 852 -44.58 -14.39 47.77
C GLY A 852 -43.32 -15.22 47.71
N GLY A 853 -42.14 -14.58 47.45
CA GLY A 853 -40.87 -15.27 47.34
C GLY A 853 -40.57 -15.80 45.94
N GLU A 854 -41.27 -15.30 44.91
CA GLU A 854 -41.00 -15.61 43.51
C GLU A 854 -41.04 -14.35 42.66
N LEU A 855 -40.25 -14.33 41.54
CA LEU A 855 -40.30 -13.20 40.56
C LEU A 855 -41.47 -13.46 39.60
N ILE A 856 -42.28 -12.41 39.43
CA ILE A 856 -43.47 -12.42 38.56
C ILE A 856 -43.32 -11.29 37.54
N ALA A 857 -43.64 -11.60 36.27
CA ALA A 857 -43.65 -10.60 35.21
C ALA A 857 -45.08 -10.10 34.94
N SER A 858 -45.23 -8.78 34.75
CA SER A 858 -46.48 -8.13 34.33
C SER A 858 -46.18 -7.18 33.20
N VAL A 859 -47.19 -6.76 32.44
CA VAL A 859 -47.03 -5.83 31.34
C VAL A 859 -47.65 -4.48 31.71
N GLU A 860 -46.87 -3.43 31.55
CA GLU A 860 -47.36 -2.06 31.65
C GLU A 860 -47.53 -1.51 30.22
N HIS A 861 -48.81 -1.42 29.81
CA HIS A 861 -49.11 -0.87 28.48
C HIS A 861 -48.96 0.66 28.49
N ARG A 862 -48.14 1.19 27.61
CA ARG A 862 -48.04 2.63 27.42
C ARG A 862 -49.30 3.11 26.68
N GLN A 863 -50.10 3.99 27.34
CA GLN A 863 -51.33 4.61 26.77
C GLN A 863 -51.02 5.51 25.59
#